data_1c693c814ce84ef8919f5916eef0a5bb
#
_entry.id   1c693c814ce84ef8919f5916eef0a5bb
#
_cell.length_a   1.000
_cell.length_b   1.000
_cell.length_c   1.000
_cell.angle_alpha   90.00
_cell.angle_beta   90.00
_cell.angle_gamma   90.00
#
_symmetry.space_group_name_H-M   'P 1'
#
loop_
_entity.id
_entity.type
_entity.pdbx_description
1 polymer ?
#
loop_
_entity_poly.entity_id
_entity_poly.type
_entity_poly.pdbx_seq_one_letter_code
_entity_poly.pdbx_strand_id
1 'polypeptide(L)'
;MKDLIHLYHKNHSLIYKLFLFTITTFVIVYLFPKSGTFRYSFEKGKPWQSENLYAPFDFAIKKSNEEIISEKEQISKQSAIFFNIDMQVYNNAVSEYELVFNRLFYELPNDLIRVELYDKGLSILDQIYQSGVLEMSYDYGPNQQISILRDKTQNGFKSYQTFFPQTNLKSFVESQVLTLGIQTYRQRFLALFFDVIKPNVSLDKVLTNAFLEERLSQLKLVRGRVEKQTLIISKGEVVQRENYSILKSLESEYESQELTDLNYYWILSAYTLLVSLALLMLLLFIKKYRVEVFNNNTKVTFIFFNIVLMVLLTTLVVNFNSSYVYVVPLCILPLTLKAFFDARLGLFTHVITVLLLGFVVANNYEYMFLQTIAGIVTILTVSELYKRANLFISVGQITFIYIVSYFAFYVIHEGTIENLQWQTFLMFVLCGLATLFVQPLIYIYEKLFGLVSDVSLLELSDTNSKLLKELSEKAPGTFHHSLNVANLAEAAANEIGANAMLVRVGALYHDIGKMVNPTYFTENQSTGINPHDELSPKESVEIIINHVIDGIELAKKNNLPDRVIDFIRTHHGSSIVYYFYNKQVESNLAFDTSDFCYNGPKPFNKETAILMMCDSVEAASKSLKNPNSIKINNFVDAIVSKQMDTEQFLNATITLKEIQSIKKILKHKLANMYHLRIEYPE
;
A
#
# COMPACT_ATOMS: atom_id res chain seq x y z
N MET A 1 10.59 46.58 5.10
CA MET A 1 10.10 45.49 5.98
C MET A 1 8.57 45.41 5.98
N LYS A 2 7.80 46.50 6.14
CA LYS A 2 6.33 46.51 6.10
C LYS A 2 5.79 46.02 4.75
N ASP A 3 6.37 46.41 3.62
CA ASP A 3 5.95 45.99 2.28
C ASP A 3 6.24 44.51 2.04
N LEU A 4 7.32 43.94 2.56
CA LEU A 4 7.64 42.52 2.54
C LEU A 4 6.64 41.70 3.36
N ILE A 5 6.25 42.19 4.53
CA ILE A 5 5.26 41.56 5.40
C ILE A 5 3.88 41.58 4.74
N HIS A 6 3.50 42.68 4.09
CA HIS A 6 2.24 42.81 3.35
C HIS A 6 2.22 41.87 2.12
N LEU A 7 3.33 41.77 1.39
CA LEU A 7 3.49 40.87 0.26
C LEU A 7 3.41 39.39 0.71
N TYR A 8 3.99 39.08 1.88
CA TYR A 8 3.92 37.77 2.50
C TYR A 8 2.48 37.40 2.88
N HIS A 9 1.75 38.28 3.55
CA HIS A 9 0.34 38.05 3.90
C HIS A 9 -0.56 37.88 2.67
N LYS A 10 -0.35 38.68 1.62
CA LYS A 10 -1.11 38.61 0.36
C LYS A 10 -0.84 37.32 -0.41
N ASN A 11 0.37 36.78 -0.36
CA ASN A 11 0.81 35.61 -1.14
C ASN A 11 1.07 34.36 -0.31
N HIS A 12 0.70 34.36 0.97
CA HIS A 12 0.96 33.25 1.91
C HIS A 12 0.60 31.87 1.34
N SER A 13 -0.56 31.74 0.71
CA SER A 13 -1.02 30.47 0.10
C SER A 13 -0.15 30.03 -1.09
N LEU A 14 0.34 30.97 -1.90
CA LEU A 14 1.23 30.67 -3.02
C LEU A 14 2.62 30.24 -2.53
N ILE A 15 3.16 30.96 -1.53
CA ILE A 15 4.45 30.62 -0.91
C ILE A 15 4.40 29.22 -0.31
N TYR A 16 3.32 28.89 0.41
CA TYR A 16 3.10 27.55 0.95
C TYR A 16 3.13 26.47 -0.14
N LYS A 17 2.42 26.68 -1.24
CA LYS A 17 2.38 25.71 -2.35
C LYS A 17 3.74 25.57 -3.03
N LEU A 18 4.49 26.64 -3.17
CA LEU A 18 5.84 26.59 -3.72
C LEU A 18 6.78 25.80 -2.80
N PHE A 19 6.69 26.01 -1.51
CA PHE A 19 7.44 25.26 -0.50
C PHE A 19 7.09 23.76 -0.53
N LEU A 20 5.80 23.44 -0.54
CA LEU A 20 5.32 22.08 -0.64
C LEU A 20 5.80 21.39 -1.94
N PHE A 21 5.71 22.11 -3.07
CA PHE A 21 6.22 21.65 -4.36
C PHE A 21 7.73 21.32 -4.30
N THR A 22 8.53 22.22 -3.75
CA THR A 22 9.98 22.04 -3.65
C THR A 22 10.34 20.87 -2.75
N ILE A 23 9.71 20.75 -1.58
CA ILE A 23 9.95 19.61 -0.67
C ILE A 23 9.52 18.30 -1.33
N THR A 24 8.35 18.25 -1.94
CA THR A 24 7.88 17.02 -2.60
C THR A 24 8.82 16.61 -3.72
N THR A 25 9.25 17.56 -4.55
CA THR A 25 10.24 17.29 -5.60
C THR A 25 11.53 16.70 -5.02
N PHE A 26 12.06 17.35 -3.97
CA PHE A 26 13.27 16.88 -3.32
C PHE A 26 13.14 15.47 -2.75
N VAL A 27 12.04 15.18 -2.03
CA VAL A 27 11.79 13.86 -1.45
C VAL A 27 11.66 12.79 -2.53
N ILE A 28 10.92 13.03 -3.60
CA ILE A 28 10.75 12.08 -4.70
C ILE A 28 12.09 11.80 -5.38
N VAL A 29 12.85 12.85 -5.69
CA VAL A 29 14.17 12.71 -6.34
C VAL A 29 15.16 11.98 -5.43
N TYR A 30 15.11 12.22 -4.12
CA TYR A 30 15.92 11.50 -3.14
C TYR A 30 15.63 9.99 -3.12
N LEU A 31 14.37 9.61 -3.36
CA LEU A 31 13.92 8.21 -3.41
C LEU A 31 14.27 7.50 -4.73
N PHE A 32 14.62 8.24 -5.77
CA PHE A 32 14.93 7.67 -7.08
C PHE A 32 16.29 6.96 -7.09
N PRO A 33 16.49 5.98 -8.00
CA PRO A 33 17.76 5.28 -8.14
C PRO A 33 18.91 6.26 -8.35
N LYS A 34 19.98 6.10 -7.58
CA LYS A 34 21.17 6.97 -7.65
C LYS A 34 22.18 6.49 -8.69
N SER A 35 22.06 5.24 -9.14
CA SER A 35 22.92 4.62 -10.17
C SER A 35 22.39 4.93 -11.58
N GLY A 36 23.28 4.94 -12.54
CA GLY A 36 22.88 4.99 -13.95
C GLY A 36 22.06 3.76 -14.32
N THR A 37 20.90 3.96 -14.94
CA THR A 37 20.14 2.83 -15.50
C THR A 37 20.76 2.35 -16.80
N PHE A 38 20.91 1.03 -16.94
CA PHE A 38 21.35 0.45 -18.21
C PHE A 38 20.34 0.79 -19.30
N ARG A 39 20.83 1.43 -20.37
CA ARG A 39 19.99 2.08 -21.39
C ARG A 39 19.22 1.10 -22.27
N TYR A 40 19.67 -0.15 -22.35
CA TYR A 40 19.17 -1.11 -23.31
C TYR A 40 18.33 -2.17 -22.67
N SER A 41 17.19 -2.49 -23.29
CA SER A 41 16.37 -3.66 -22.94
C SER A 41 16.81 -4.84 -23.81
N PHE A 42 17.09 -5.99 -23.22
CA PHE A 42 17.51 -7.19 -23.94
C PHE A 42 16.92 -8.44 -23.28
N GLU A 43 16.64 -9.43 -24.12
CA GLU A 43 16.10 -10.71 -23.68
C GLU A 43 16.83 -11.84 -24.41
N LYS A 44 17.08 -12.92 -23.67
CA LYS A 44 17.74 -14.11 -24.22
C LYS A 44 16.88 -14.73 -25.34
N GLY A 45 17.51 -15.02 -26.48
CA GLY A 45 16.83 -15.62 -27.64
C GLY A 45 16.17 -14.61 -28.58
N LYS A 46 16.11 -13.31 -28.21
CA LYS A 46 15.57 -12.26 -29.09
C LYS A 46 16.70 -11.52 -29.84
N PRO A 47 16.41 -10.97 -31.04
CA PRO A 47 17.38 -10.14 -31.75
C PRO A 47 17.60 -8.82 -31.01
N TRP A 48 18.87 -8.37 -30.96
CA TRP A 48 19.23 -7.06 -30.44
C TRP A 48 18.68 -5.94 -31.32
N GLN A 49 17.83 -5.12 -30.79
CA GLN A 49 17.09 -4.09 -31.55
C GLN A 49 17.84 -2.75 -31.67
N SER A 50 18.78 -2.50 -30.76
CA SER A 50 19.55 -1.25 -30.74
C SER A 50 20.72 -1.28 -31.69
N GLU A 51 21.44 -0.15 -31.87
CA GLU A 51 22.70 -0.09 -32.62
C GLU A 51 23.75 -1.01 -32.01
N ASN A 52 24.86 -1.23 -32.75
CA ASN A 52 25.98 -2.04 -32.26
C ASN A 52 26.44 -1.55 -30.89
N LEU A 53 26.49 -2.45 -29.92
CA LEU A 53 26.92 -2.13 -28.56
C LEU A 53 28.38 -2.49 -28.36
N TYR A 54 29.17 -1.48 -28.06
CA TYR A 54 30.57 -1.60 -27.66
C TYR A 54 30.70 -1.39 -26.15
N ALA A 55 31.67 -2.06 -25.54
CA ALA A 55 31.95 -1.90 -24.12
C ALA A 55 32.38 -0.45 -23.82
N PRO A 56 31.63 0.31 -22.98
CA PRO A 56 31.95 1.70 -22.70
C PRO A 56 33.15 1.87 -21.75
N PHE A 57 33.44 0.85 -20.97
CA PHE A 57 34.55 0.74 -20.02
C PHE A 57 34.96 -0.74 -19.88
N ASP A 58 36.05 -0.98 -19.19
CA ASP A 58 36.50 -2.33 -18.85
C ASP A 58 35.64 -2.92 -17.74
N PHE A 59 35.12 -4.12 -17.90
CA PHE A 59 34.31 -4.79 -16.85
C PHE A 59 34.53 -6.30 -16.84
N ALA A 60 34.21 -6.90 -15.70
CA ALA A 60 34.31 -8.34 -15.49
C ALA A 60 33.00 -9.06 -15.85
N ILE A 61 33.12 -10.21 -16.53
CA ILE A 61 31.94 -11.07 -16.80
C ILE A 61 31.66 -11.90 -15.56
N LYS A 62 30.55 -11.62 -14.89
CA LYS A 62 30.10 -12.34 -13.68
C LYS A 62 29.51 -13.70 -14.07
N LYS A 63 29.75 -14.72 -13.24
CA LYS A 63 29.06 -16.01 -13.36
C LYS A 63 27.61 -15.90 -12.93
N SER A 64 26.72 -16.70 -13.54
CA SER A 64 25.35 -16.77 -13.08
C SER A 64 25.23 -17.46 -11.71
N ASN A 65 24.15 -17.20 -10.97
CA ASN A 65 23.90 -17.87 -9.69
C ASN A 65 23.86 -19.39 -9.83
N GLU A 66 23.30 -19.91 -10.91
CA GLU A 66 23.23 -21.34 -11.21
C GLU A 66 24.63 -21.96 -11.38
N GLU A 67 25.53 -21.25 -12.05
CA GLU A 67 26.92 -21.69 -12.23
C GLU A 67 27.68 -21.67 -10.91
N ILE A 68 27.49 -20.62 -10.11
CA ILE A 68 28.12 -20.51 -8.79
C ILE A 68 27.62 -21.66 -7.88
N ILE A 69 26.33 -21.96 -7.89
CA ILE A 69 25.76 -23.07 -7.12
C ILE A 69 26.33 -24.41 -7.61
N SER A 70 26.33 -24.63 -8.93
CA SER A 70 26.88 -25.86 -9.52
C SER A 70 28.36 -26.07 -9.18
N GLU A 71 29.17 -25.00 -9.27
CA GLU A 71 30.59 -25.06 -8.89
C GLU A 71 30.79 -25.29 -7.39
N LYS A 72 29.97 -24.68 -6.53
CA LYS A 72 30.00 -24.92 -5.09
C LYS A 72 29.66 -26.38 -4.75
N GLU A 73 28.66 -26.95 -5.42
CA GLU A 73 28.32 -28.37 -5.25
C GLU A 73 29.44 -29.29 -5.72
N GLN A 74 30.10 -28.97 -6.84
CA GLN A 74 31.24 -29.73 -7.32
C GLN A 74 32.44 -29.66 -6.36
N ILE A 75 32.73 -28.46 -5.85
CA ILE A 75 33.79 -28.27 -4.85
C ILE A 75 33.45 -29.04 -3.58
N SER A 76 32.21 -29.02 -3.13
CA SER A 76 31.77 -29.77 -1.93
C SER A 76 31.89 -31.27 -2.14
N LYS A 77 31.52 -31.81 -3.31
CA LYS A 77 31.67 -33.26 -3.62
C LYS A 77 33.13 -33.69 -3.78
N GLN A 78 34.01 -32.78 -4.22
CA GLN A 78 35.44 -33.06 -4.43
C GLN A 78 36.31 -32.68 -3.22
N SER A 79 35.76 -32.05 -2.21
CA SER A 79 36.50 -31.60 -1.04
C SER A 79 36.98 -32.81 -0.23
N ALA A 80 38.22 -32.73 0.27
CA ALA A 80 38.80 -33.75 1.12
C ALA A 80 38.05 -33.87 2.45
N ILE A 81 37.79 -35.08 2.86
CA ILE A 81 37.16 -35.41 4.14
C ILE A 81 38.28 -35.99 5.01
N PHE A 82 38.42 -35.47 6.22
CA PHE A 82 39.51 -35.86 7.13
C PHE A 82 38.99 -36.69 8.27
N PHE A 83 39.61 -37.88 8.48
CA PHE A 83 39.37 -38.74 9.62
C PHE A 83 40.64 -38.86 10.45
N ASN A 84 40.50 -38.75 11.75
CA ASN A 84 41.59 -38.94 12.70
C ASN A 84 41.61 -40.40 13.21
N ILE A 85 42.76 -41.06 13.14
CA ILE A 85 42.99 -42.38 13.69
C ILE A 85 43.83 -42.26 14.97
N ASP A 86 43.21 -42.63 16.08
CA ASP A 86 43.87 -42.69 17.40
C ASP A 86 44.56 -44.04 17.60
N MET A 87 45.89 -44.04 17.57
CA MET A 87 46.71 -45.24 17.78
C MET A 87 46.77 -45.65 19.26
N GLN A 88 46.50 -44.74 20.19
CA GLN A 88 46.48 -45.08 21.60
C GLN A 88 45.35 -46.05 21.94
N VAL A 89 44.19 -45.89 21.25
CA VAL A 89 43.05 -46.80 21.41
C VAL A 89 43.42 -48.24 21.03
N TYR A 90 44.18 -48.42 19.92
CA TYR A 90 44.66 -49.71 19.51
C TYR A 90 45.61 -50.30 20.58
N ASN A 91 46.59 -49.54 21.08
CA ASN A 91 47.53 -50.00 22.09
C ASN A 91 46.83 -50.39 23.40
N ASN A 92 45.83 -49.60 23.80
CA ASN A 92 45.01 -49.91 24.96
C ASN A 92 44.17 -51.20 24.76
N ALA A 93 43.62 -51.40 23.55
CA ALA A 93 42.84 -52.55 23.18
C ALA A 93 43.67 -53.84 23.22
N VAL A 94 44.93 -53.78 22.77
CA VAL A 94 45.87 -54.95 22.90
C VAL A 94 46.12 -55.30 24.35
N SER A 95 46.37 -54.32 25.21
CA SER A 95 46.55 -54.55 26.65
C SER A 95 45.28 -55.10 27.33
N GLU A 96 44.12 -54.57 26.96
CA GLU A 96 42.83 -55.00 27.48
C GLU A 96 42.45 -56.41 26.98
N TYR A 97 42.83 -56.73 25.72
CA TYR A 97 42.69 -58.04 25.10
C TYR A 97 43.39 -59.09 25.93
N GLU A 98 44.64 -58.89 26.32
CA GLU A 98 45.40 -59.78 27.10
C GLU A 98 44.74 -60.10 28.49
N LEU A 99 44.26 -59.04 29.15
CA LEU A 99 43.59 -59.16 30.44
C LEU A 99 42.26 -59.95 30.32
N VAL A 100 41.43 -59.59 29.34
CA VAL A 100 40.10 -60.18 29.13
C VAL A 100 40.24 -61.62 28.62
N PHE A 101 41.21 -61.89 27.71
CA PHE A 101 41.52 -63.23 27.23
C PHE A 101 41.90 -64.17 28.40
N ASN A 102 42.85 -63.75 29.23
CA ASN A 102 43.26 -64.52 30.38
C ASN A 102 42.09 -64.80 31.34
N ARG A 103 41.16 -63.91 31.51
CA ARG A 103 39.95 -64.08 32.32
C ARG A 103 38.97 -65.10 31.70
N LEU A 104 38.69 -65.00 30.36
CA LEU A 104 37.68 -65.83 29.70
C LEU A 104 38.17 -67.24 29.33
N PHE A 105 39.50 -67.48 29.23
CA PHE A 105 40.12 -68.72 28.81
C PHE A 105 40.95 -69.38 29.96
N TYR A 106 40.79 -68.91 31.18
CA TYR A 106 41.51 -69.43 32.34
C TYR A 106 41.33 -70.94 32.58
N GLU A 107 40.16 -71.48 32.25
CA GLU A 107 39.79 -72.89 32.50
C GLU A 107 40.37 -73.87 31.46
N LEU A 108 41.14 -73.44 30.48
CA LEU A 108 41.70 -74.32 29.46
C LEU A 108 42.91 -75.10 30.03
N PRO A 109 42.86 -76.47 30.03
CA PRO A 109 43.87 -77.28 30.67
C PRO A 109 45.19 -77.47 29.89
N ASN A 110 45.23 -77.02 28.62
CA ASN A 110 46.37 -77.19 27.74
C ASN A 110 46.96 -75.82 27.31
N ASP A 111 48.17 -75.52 27.75
CA ASP A 111 48.85 -74.24 27.47
C ASP A 111 49.12 -74.03 25.98
N LEU A 112 49.39 -75.12 25.20
CA LEU A 112 49.59 -74.98 23.74
C LEU A 112 48.34 -74.52 23.01
N ILE A 113 47.17 -75.03 23.36
CA ILE A 113 45.89 -74.58 22.75
C ILE A 113 45.59 -73.18 23.19
N ARG A 114 45.90 -72.78 24.39
CA ARG A 114 45.67 -71.40 24.87
C ARG A 114 46.54 -70.39 24.14
N VAL A 115 47.80 -70.69 23.89
CA VAL A 115 48.70 -69.81 23.10
C VAL A 115 48.19 -69.68 21.64
N GLU A 116 47.82 -70.83 21.03
CA GLU A 116 47.27 -70.80 19.66
C GLU A 116 45.98 -69.95 19.58
N LEU A 117 45.08 -70.05 20.50
CA LEU A 117 43.85 -69.28 20.57
C LEU A 117 44.14 -67.78 20.82
N TYR A 118 45.15 -67.49 21.66
CA TYR A 118 45.62 -66.15 21.92
C TYR A 118 46.10 -65.44 20.61
N ASP A 119 46.99 -66.10 19.89
CA ASP A 119 47.57 -65.57 18.63
C ASP A 119 46.53 -65.44 17.56
N LYS A 120 45.62 -66.41 17.41
CA LYS A 120 44.50 -66.30 16.47
C LYS A 120 43.54 -65.14 16.79
N GLY A 121 43.22 -64.96 18.06
CA GLY A 121 42.37 -63.83 18.48
C GLY A 121 43.08 -62.46 18.31
N LEU A 122 44.37 -62.39 18.61
CA LEU A 122 45.15 -61.19 18.40
C LEU A 122 45.20 -60.82 16.92
N SER A 123 45.33 -61.80 16.01
CA SER A 123 45.32 -61.59 14.57
C SER A 123 43.96 -61.00 14.08
N ILE A 124 42.85 -61.44 14.69
CA ILE A 124 41.52 -60.83 14.42
C ILE A 124 41.46 -59.38 14.90
N LEU A 125 41.98 -59.11 16.11
CA LEU A 125 42.06 -57.74 16.64
C LEU A 125 42.86 -56.81 15.73
N ASP A 126 44.04 -57.30 15.30
CA ASP A 126 44.90 -56.55 14.34
C ASP A 126 44.19 -56.24 13.01
N GLN A 127 43.49 -57.20 12.40
CA GLN A 127 42.73 -57.00 11.18
C GLN A 127 41.66 -55.96 11.34
N ILE A 128 40.94 -55.96 12.46
CA ILE A 128 39.89 -54.96 12.72
C ILE A 128 40.50 -53.56 12.85
N TYR A 129 41.55 -53.40 13.63
CA TYR A 129 42.19 -52.08 13.80
C TYR A 129 43.02 -51.62 12.62
N GLN A 130 43.53 -52.53 11.78
CA GLN A 130 44.14 -52.17 10.49
C GLN A 130 43.15 -51.55 9.53
N SER A 131 41.91 -52.00 9.57
CA SER A 131 40.80 -51.36 8.84
C SER A 131 40.44 -50.00 9.43
N GLY A 132 40.52 -49.86 10.77
CA GLY A 132 40.08 -48.70 11.54
C GLY A 132 38.59 -48.79 11.91
N VAL A 133 38.28 -48.73 13.20
CA VAL A 133 36.91 -48.86 13.72
C VAL A 133 36.26 -47.47 13.81
N LEU A 134 35.15 -47.26 13.06
CA LEU A 134 34.41 -45.99 13.05
C LEU A 134 33.63 -45.80 14.35
N GLU A 135 33.67 -44.60 14.87
CA GLU A 135 32.85 -44.17 16.01
C GLU A 135 31.35 -44.19 15.67
N MET A 136 30.97 -43.76 14.44
CA MET A 136 29.61 -43.82 13.91
C MET A 136 29.63 -44.03 12.41
N SER A 137 28.50 -44.43 11.86
CA SER A 137 28.32 -44.51 10.41
C SER A 137 28.01 -43.11 9.86
N TYR A 138 28.69 -42.71 8.79
CA TYR A 138 28.48 -41.46 8.08
C TYR A 138 27.89 -41.76 6.70
N ASP A 139 27.11 -40.82 6.15
CA ASP A 139 26.49 -40.95 4.83
C ASP A 139 27.47 -40.54 3.72
N TYR A 140 28.50 -41.33 3.56
CA TYR A 140 29.47 -41.19 2.50
C TYR A 140 29.40 -42.34 1.50
N GLY A 141 29.63 -42.05 0.23
CA GLY A 141 29.69 -43.09 -0.79
C GLY A 141 30.79 -44.10 -0.51
N PRO A 142 30.61 -45.40 -0.83
CA PRO A 142 31.57 -46.47 -0.49
C PRO A 142 32.99 -46.21 -1.08
N ASN A 143 33.05 -45.58 -2.26
CA ASN A 143 34.31 -45.26 -2.95
C ASN A 143 34.87 -43.86 -2.63
N GLN A 144 34.24 -43.14 -1.68
CA GLN A 144 34.70 -41.81 -1.26
C GLN A 144 36.10 -41.92 -0.67
N GLN A 145 37.03 -41.13 -1.22
CA GLN A 145 38.41 -41.06 -0.69
C GLN A 145 38.41 -40.21 0.59
N ILE A 146 38.94 -40.80 1.64
CA ILE A 146 39.07 -40.19 2.98
C ILE A 146 40.56 -39.94 3.25
N SER A 147 40.88 -38.74 3.67
CA SER A 147 42.23 -38.37 4.10
C SER A 147 42.41 -38.75 5.55
N ILE A 148 43.45 -39.54 5.82
CA ILE A 148 43.73 -40.06 7.15
C ILE A 148 44.74 -39.17 7.86
N LEU A 149 44.40 -38.78 9.09
CA LEU A 149 45.27 -38.07 10.01
C LEU A 149 45.75 -39.03 11.09
N ARG A 150 47.06 -39.04 11.35
CA ARG A 150 47.68 -39.65 12.52
C ARG A 150 48.54 -38.62 13.22
N ASP A 151 48.32 -38.40 14.49
CA ASP A 151 49.08 -37.40 15.27
C ASP A 151 49.09 -35.99 14.57
N LYS A 152 47.90 -35.60 14.04
CA LYS A 152 47.67 -34.34 13.30
C LYS A 152 48.49 -34.22 11.96
N THR A 153 49.13 -35.27 11.50
CA THR A 153 49.84 -35.32 10.22
C THR A 153 49.04 -36.18 9.22
N GLN A 154 48.98 -35.72 7.96
CA GLN A 154 48.32 -36.51 6.91
C GLN A 154 49.16 -37.75 6.55
N ASN A 155 48.56 -38.94 6.69
CA ASN A 155 49.23 -40.22 6.51
C ASN A 155 48.64 -41.09 5.37
N GLY A 156 48.07 -40.46 4.36
CA GLY A 156 47.55 -41.13 3.15
C GLY A 156 46.05 -41.06 2.99
N PHE A 157 45.54 -41.83 2.03
CA PHE A 157 44.13 -41.91 1.68
C PHE A 157 43.61 -43.32 1.80
N LYS A 158 42.38 -43.48 2.26
CA LYS A 158 41.62 -44.76 2.25
C LYS A 158 40.24 -44.54 1.66
N SER A 159 39.68 -45.54 0.99
CA SER A 159 38.27 -45.55 0.61
C SER A 159 37.36 -45.71 1.84
N TYR A 160 36.25 -45.03 1.91
CA TYR A 160 35.35 -45.07 3.06
C TYR A 160 34.89 -46.50 3.40
N GLN A 161 34.64 -47.34 2.38
CA GLN A 161 34.26 -48.76 2.57
C GLN A 161 35.32 -49.61 3.28
N THR A 162 36.57 -49.18 3.37
CA THR A 162 37.65 -49.94 4.03
C THR A 162 37.61 -49.78 5.55
N PHE A 163 36.91 -48.77 6.05
CA PHE A 163 36.74 -48.63 7.50
C PHE A 163 35.72 -49.62 8.03
N PHE A 164 35.92 -50.04 9.24
CA PHE A 164 35.13 -51.06 9.92
C PHE A 164 33.99 -50.41 10.74
N PRO A 165 32.71 -50.59 10.35
CA PRO A 165 31.61 -50.07 11.16
C PRO A 165 31.42 -50.97 12.39
N GLN A 166 31.26 -50.40 13.57
CA GLN A 166 31.05 -51.13 14.80
C GLN A 166 29.86 -52.10 14.75
N THR A 167 28.83 -51.76 13.96
CA THR A 167 27.66 -52.60 13.73
C THR A 167 27.99 -53.96 13.09
N ASN A 168 29.09 -54.07 12.37
CA ASN A 168 29.51 -55.28 11.67
C ASN A 168 30.41 -56.20 12.50
N LEU A 169 30.74 -55.79 13.74
CA LEU A 169 31.66 -56.50 14.61
C LEU A 169 31.24 -57.96 14.82
N LYS A 170 29.96 -58.22 15.12
CA LYS A 170 29.45 -59.57 15.37
C LYS A 170 29.61 -60.46 14.15
N SER A 171 29.15 -60.07 12.98
CA SER A 171 29.22 -60.87 11.77
C SER A 171 30.65 -61.12 11.32
N PHE A 172 31.54 -60.14 11.51
CA PHE A 172 32.95 -60.27 11.17
C PHE A 172 33.66 -61.26 12.09
N VAL A 173 33.51 -61.13 13.41
CA VAL A 173 34.11 -62.04 14.38
C VAL A 173 33.60 -63.47 14.14
N GLU A 174 32.31 -63.67 13.89
CA GLU A 174 31.73 -64.96 13.55
C GLU A 174 32.36 -65.58 12.30
N SER A 175 32.56 -64.79 11.25
CA SER A 175 33.21 -65.28 10.03
C SER A 175 34.69 -65.63 10.23
N GLN A 176 35.44 -64.85 11.01
CA GLN A 176 36.86 -65.08 11.30
C GLN A 176 37.04 -66.32 12.20
N VAL A 177 36.20 -66.49 13.22
CA VAL A 177 36.19 -67.66 14.09
C VAL A 177 35.91 -68.92 13.29
N LEU A 178 35.04 -68.87 12.26
CA LEU A 178 34.77 -69.97 11.34
C LEU A 178 36.02 -70.31 10.50
N THR A 179 36.62 -69.26 9.88
CA THR A 179 37.76 -69.38 8.96
C THR A 179 38.99 -69.93 9.69
N LEU A 180 39.22 -69.54 10.92
CA LEU A 180 40.35 -69.98 11.74
C LEU A 180 40.11 -71.32 12.43
N GLY A 181 38.96 -71.98 12.26
CA GLY A 181 38.66 -73.29 12.81
C GLY A 181 38.46 -73.37 14.33
N ILE A 182 38.10 -72.20 14.94
CA ILE A 182 37.96 -72.11 16.43
C ILE A 182 36.49 -71.92 16.87
N GLN A 183 35.54 -72.51 16.14
CA GLN A 183 34.11 -72.41 16.34
C GLN A 183 33.59 -72.74 17.72
N THR A 184 34.25 -73.71 18.36
CA THR A 184 33.96 -74.18 19.74
C THR A 184 34.02 -73.02 20.77
N TYR A 185 34.83 -71.97 20.46
CA TYR A 185 35.05 -70.88 21.39
C TYR A 185 34.32 -69.57 20.90
N ARG A 186 33.43 -69.66 19.90
CA ARG A 186 32.77 -68.57 19.31
C ARG A 186 32.14 -67.56 20.31
N GLN A 187 31.39 -68.04 21.29
CA GLN A 187 30.75 -67.15 22.26
C GLN A 187 31.77 -66.41 23.15
N ARG A 188 32.87 -67.07 23.51
CA ARG A 188 33.94 -66.46 24.31
C ARG A 188 34.67 -65.39 23.52
N PHE A 189 34.93 -65.61 22.23
CA PHE A 189 35.53 -64.60 21.36
C PHE A 189 34.58 -63.40 21.06
N LEU A 190 33.29 -63.67 20.92
CA LEU A 190 32.32 -62.59 20.81
C LEU A 190 32.30 -61.72 22.05
N ALA A 191 32.22 -62.32 23.26
CA ALA A 191 32.25 -61.58 24.50
C ALA A 191 33.55 -60.78 24.66
N LEU A 192 34.70 -61.36 24.32
CA LEU A 192 36.01 -60.72 24.37
C LEU A 192 36.09 -59.53 23.49
N PHE A 193 35.66 -59.63 22.22
CA PHE A 193 35.76 -58.54 21.28
C PHE A 193 34.73 -57.45 21.55
N PHE A 194 33.56 -57.75 22.06
CA PHE A 194 32.60 -56.75 22.50
C PHE A 194 33.09 -55.91 23.69
N ASP A 195 33.91 -56.52 24.60
CA ASP A 195 34.49 -55.79 25.72
C ASP A 195 35.70 -54.92 25.27
N VAL A 196 36.52 -55.43 24.36
CA VAL A 196 37.84 -54.84 24.02
C VAL A 196 37.79 -53.81 22.89
N ILE A 197 36.92 -54.01 21.86
CA ILE A 197 36.93 -53.14 20.69
C ILE A 197 36.23 -51.81 20.97
N LYS A 198 37.01 -50.77 20.87
CA LYS A 198 36.55 -49.35 20.94
C LYS A 198 36.83 -48.66 19.64
N PRO A 199 35.98 -47.72 19.23
CA PRO A 199 36.22 -46.91 18.03
C PRO A 199 37.54 -46.13 18.15
N ASN A 200 38.33 -46.15 17.07
CA ASN A 200 39.59 -45.43 17.00
C ASN A 200 39.63 -44.47 15.78
N VAL A 201 38.54 -44.38 15.02
CA VAL A 201 38.42 -43.50 13.84
C VAL A 201 37.25 -42.57 14.04
N SER A 202 37.52 -41.27 14.04
CA SER A 202 36.53 -40.21 14.16
C SER A 202 36.68 -39.18 13.04
N LEU A 203 35.57 -38.58 12.62
CA LEU A 203 35.55 -37.49 11.65
C LEU A 203 36.10 -36.21 12.27
N ASP A 204 37.18 -35.65 11.69
CA ASP A 204 37.62 -34.30 12.04
C ASP A 204 36.75 -33.25 11.30
N LYS A 205 35.65 -32.90 11.94
CA LYS A 205 34.71 -31.90 11.40
C LYS A 205 35.35 -30.54 11.26
N VAL A 206 36.23 -30.15 12.16
CA VAL A 206 36.85 -28.80 12.15
C VAL A 206 37.74 -28.65 10.93
N LEU A 207 38.64 -29.60 10.71
CA LEU A 207 39.56 -29.56 9.57
C LEU A 207 38.81 -29.77 8.24
N THR A 208 37.83 -30.68 8.19
CA THR A 208 37.01 -30.93 7.01
C THR A 208 36.27 -29.65 6.59
N ASN A 209 35.63 -28.95 7.52
CA ASN A 209 34.92 -27.70 7.22
C ASN A 209 35.89 -26.56 6.87
N ALA A 210 36.97 -26.42 7.60
CA ALA A 210 37.98 -25.40 7.30
C ALA A 210 38.56 -25.55 5.86
N PHE A 211 38.85 -26.80 5.46
CA PHE A 211 39.33 -27.08 4.12
C PHE A 211 38.29 -26.81 3.03
N LEU A 212 37.02 -27.13 3.30
CA LEU A 212 35.92 -26.82 2.41
C LEU A 212 35.73 -25.28 2.27
N GLU A 213 35.76 -24.56 3.38
CA GLU A 213 35.66 -23.09 3.38
C GLU A 213 36.82 -22.45 2.63
N GLU A 214 38.04 -22.91 2.81
CA GLU A 214 39.19 -22.45 2.08
C GLU A 214 38.99 -22.65 0.58
N ARG A 215 38.58 -23.82 0.11
CA ARG A 215 38.27 -24.13 -1.28
C ARG A 215 37.15 -23.26 -1.83
N LEU A 216 36.09 -23.03 -1.07
CA LEU A 216 35.00 -22.17 -1.45
C LEU A 216 35.41 -20.70 -1.53
N SER A 217 36.33 -20.25 -0.69
CA SER A 217 36.87 -18.89 -0.74
C SER A 217 37.70 -18.59 -1.97
N GLN A 218 38.29 -19.62 -2.57
CA GLN A 218 39.09 -19.53 -3.83
C GLN A 218 38.20 -19.53 -5.08
N LEU A 219 36.88 -19.69 -4.95
CA LEU A 219 35.94 -19.67 -6.06
C LEU A 219 35.97 -18.31 -6.78
N LYS A 220 36.35 -18.29 -8.03
CA LYS A 220 36.31 -17.07 -8.83
C LYS A 220 34.88 -16.80 -9.29
N LEU A 221 34.31 -15.66 -8.86
CA LEU A 221 32.98 -15.21 -9.24
C LEU A 221 32.89 -14.64 -10.65
N VAL A 222 34.01 -14.50 -11.35
CA VAL A 222 34.12 -13.95 -12.70
C VAL A 222 34.69 -14.96 -13.66
N ARG A 223 34.24 -14.93 -14.91
CA ARG A 223 34.74 -15.80 -16.00
C ARG A 223 35.87 -15.16 -16.82
N GLY A 224 35.85 -13.83 -16.96
CA GLY A 224 36.76 -13.09 -17.79
C GLY A 224 36.57 -11.59 -17.67
N ARG A 225 37.20 -10.82 -18.54
CA ARG A 225 37.11 -9.36 -18.61
C ARG A 225 36.81 -8.96 -20.05
N VAL A 226 35.95 -7.96 -20.22
CA VAL A 226 35.70 -7.28 -21.50
C VAL A 226 36.43 -5.94 -21.46
N GLU A 227 37.28 -5.68 -22.47
CA GLU A 227 37.99 -4.43 -22.57
C GLU A 227 37.14 -3.34 -23.22
N LYS A 228 37.36 -2.09 -22.87
CA LYS A 228 36.70 -0.92 -23.45
C LYS A 228 36.79 -0.94 -24.97
N GLN A 229 35.69 -0.56 -25.65
CA GLN A 229 35.54 -0.57 -27.12
C GLN A 229 35.45 -1.95 -27.78
N THR A 230 35.44 -3.04 -27.02
CA THR A 230 35.15 -4.37 -27.58
C THR A 230 33.66 -4.44 -27.99
N LEU A 231 33.40 -4.95 -29.21
CA LEU A 231 32.04 -5.20 -29.68
C LEU A 231 31.40 -6.31 -28.83
N ILE A 232 30.28 -6.03 -28.18
CA ILE A 232 29.54 -6.99 -27.35
C ILE A 232 28.46 -7.69 -28.18
N ILE A 233 27.70 -6.92 -28.96
CA ILE A 233 26.61 -7.44 -29.80
C ILE A 233 26.31 -6.47 -30.94
N SER A 234 26.00 -7.01 -32.10
CA SER A 234 25.63 -6.25 -33.31
C SER A 234 24.12 -6.08 -33.43
N LYS A 235 23.66 -5.02 -34.08
CA LYS A 235 22.25 -4.81 -34.40
C LYS A 235 21.69 -5.99 -35.20
N GLY A 236 20.56 -6.52 -34.75
CA GLY A 236 19.91 -7.68 -35.36
C GLY A 236 20.46 -9.04 -34.94
N GLU A 237 21.59 -9.09 -34.24
CA GLU A 237 22.14 -10.33 -33.70
C GLU A 237 21.29 -10.89 -32.58
N VAL A 238 21.05 -12.21 -32.57
CA VAL A 238 20.25 -12.86 -31.51
C VAL A 238 21.07 -12.92 -30.22
N VAL A 239 20.49 -12.46 -29.12
CA VAL A 239 21.11 -12.51 -27.79
C VAL A 239 21.24 -13.95 -27.33
N GLN A 240 22.39 -14.58 -27.63
CA GLN A 240 22.71 -15.95 -27.21
C GLN A 240 23.20 -15.98 -25.75
N ARG A 241 23.36 -17.19 -25.19
CA ARG A 241 23.74 -17.39 -23.79
C ARG A 241 25.01 -16.61 -23.39
N GLU A 242 25.97 -16.52 -24.27
CA GLU A 242 27.26 -15.86 -24.03
C GLU A 242 27.09 -14.33 -23.99
N ASN A 243 26.48 -13.75 -25.04
CA ASN A 243 26.21 -12.31 -25.12
C ASN A 243 25.25 -11.87 -23.99
N TYR A 244 24.28 -12.73 -23.61
CA TYR A 244 23.37 -12.47 -22.48
C TYR A 244 24.14 -12.31 -21.17
N SER A 245 25.13 -13.20 -20.89
CA SER A 245 25.91 -13.12 -19.64
C SER A 245 26.83 -11.88 -19.63
N ILE A 246 27.32 -11.46 -20.77
CA ILE A 246 28.13 -10.23 -20.92
C ILE A 246 27.25 -9.01 -20.71
N LEU A 247 26.07 -8.95 -21.36
CA LEU A 247 25.11 -7.86 -21.22
C LEU A 247 24.60 -7.74 -19.78
N LYS A 248 24.31 -8.86 -19.12
CA LYS A 248 23.86 -8.88 -17.71
C LYS A 248 24.96 -8.41 -16.75
N SER A 249 26.22 -8.76 -17.06
CA SER A 249 27.38 -8.28 -16.30
C SER A 249 27.59 -6.79 -16.48
N LEU A 250 27.44 -6.29 -17.72
CA LEU A 250 27.53 -4.87 -18.04
C LEU A 250 26.41 -4.08 -17.35
N GLU A 251 25.16 -4.57 -17.37
CA GLU A 251 24.02 -3.99 -16.65
C GLU A 251 24.32 -3.88 -15.15
N SER A 252 24.75 -4.99 -14.52
CA SER A 252 25.13 -5.00 -13.11
C SER A 252 26.29 -4.05 -12.78
N GLU A 253 27.24 -3.86 -13.71
CA GLU A 253 28.35 -2.93 -13.53
C GLU A 253 27.89 -1.49 -13.64
N TYR A 254 26.97 -1.17 -14.57
CA TYR A 254 26.31 0.15 -14.63
C TYR A 254 25.55 0.49 -13.35
N GLU A 255 24.90 -0.49 -12.73
CA GLU A 255 24.19 -0.32 -11.47
C GLU A 255 25.13 -0.15 -10.26
N SER A 256 26.33 -0.76 -10.32
CA SER A 256 27.32 -0.76 -9.23
C SER A 256 28.37 0.35 -9.33
N GLN A 257 28.56 0.96 -10.52
CA GLN A 257 29.52 2.06 -10.65
C GLN A 257 29.07 3.24 -9.79
N GLU A 258 29.89 3.58 -8.80
CA GLU A 258 29.86 4.90 -8.19
C GLU A 258 30.10 5.93 -9.31
N LEU A 259 29.00 6.60 -9.69
CA LEU A 259 29.07 7.68 -10.67
C LEU A 259 30.10 8.71 -10.19
N THR A 260 31.00 9.15 -11.08
CA THR A 260 31.82 10.31 -10.77
C THR A 260 30.91 11.44 -10.30
N ASP A 261 31.31 12.22 -9.31
CA ASP A 261 30.49 13.27 -8.70
C ASP A 261 29.79 14.18 -9.71
N LEU A 262 30.45 14.50 -10.82
CA LEU A 262 29.91 15.30 -11.91
C LEU A 262 28.74 14.61 -12.62
N ASN A 263 28.82 13.31 -12.91
CA ASN A 263 27.76 12.56 -13.57
C ASN A 263 26.54 12.37 -12.64
N TYR A 264 26.78 12.21 -11.34
CA TYR A 264 25.74 12.15 -10.34
C TYR A 264 24.89 13.44 -10.29
N TYR A 265 25.53 14.62 -10.28
CA TYR A 265 24.80 15.89 -10.27
C TYR A 265 23.97 16.12 -11.56
N TRP A 266 24.46 15.68 -12.72
CA TRP A 266 23.68 15.75 -13.96
C TRP A 266 22.45 14.86 -13.94
N ILE A 267 22.57 13.63 -13.44
CA ILE A 267 21.42 12.72 -13.29
C ILE A 267 20.41 13.28 -12.27
N LEU A 268 20.90 13.76 -11.14
CA LEU A 268 20.07 14.40 -10.11
C LEU A 268 19.30 15.61 -10.68
N SER A 269 19.98 16.46 -11.47
CA SER A 269 19.33 17.62 -12.10
C SER A 269 18.30 17.23 -13.15
N ALA A 270 18.55 16.17 -13.92
CA ALA A 270 17.59 15.63 -14.88
C ALA A 270 16.34 15.07 -14.20
N TYR A 271 16.50 14.27 -13.15
CA TYR A 271 15.36 13.81 -12.34
C TYR A 271 14.59 14.97 -11.72
N THR A 272 15.29 15.96 -11.16
CA THR A 272 14.67 17.15 -10.60
C THR A 272 13.82 17.89 -11.63
N LEU A 273 14.33 18.04 -12.85
CA LEU A 273 13.61 18.68 -13.96
C LEU A 273 12.34 17.90 -14.31
N LEU A 274 12.43 16.58 -14.50
CA LEU A 274 11.29 15.74 -14.91
C LEU A 274 10.21 15.63 -13.81
N VAL A 275 10.63 15.44 -12.56
CA VAL A 275 9.71 15.42 -11.41
C VAL A 275 9.02 16.77 -11.23
N SER A 276 9.80 17.87 -11.31
CA SER A 276 9.25 19.23 -11.25
C SER A 276 8.25 19.48 -12.35
N LEU A 277 8.53 19.05 -13.58
CA LEU A 277 7.60 19.19 -14.71
C LEU A 277 6.30 18.42 -14.45
N ALA A 278 6.37 17.17 -14.00
CA ALA A 278 5.20 16.33 -13.70
C ALA A 278 4.33 16.94 -12.59
N LEU A 279 4.95 17.36 -11.48
CA LEU A 279 4.24 18.00 -10.36
C LEU A 279 3.69 19.39 -10.75
N LEU A 280 4.40 20.14 -11.59
CA LEU A 280 3.90 21.42 -12.13
C LEU A 280 2.66 21.21 -12.99
N MET A 281 2.64 20.20 -13.87
CA MET A 281 1.45 19.86 -14.66
C MET A 281 0.26 19.53 -13.77
N LEU A 282 0.48 18.80 -12.67
CA LEU A 282 -0.56 18.52 -11.67
C LEU A 282 -1.07 19.81 -11.03
N LEU A 283 -0.18 20.70 -10.56
CA LEU A 283 -0.57 21.98 -9.96
C LEU A 283 -1.35 22.87 -10.95
N LEU A 284 -0.93 22.93 -12.20
CA LEU A 284 -1.63 23.68 -13.25
C LEU A 284 -3.00 23.08 -13.54
N PHE A 285 -3.11 21.74 -13.56
CA PHE A 285 -4.40 21.05 -13.69
C PHE A 285 -5.34 21.42 -12.54
N ILE A 286 -4.87 21.33 -11.29
CA ILE A 286 -5.67 21.68 -10.10
C ILE A 286 -6.08 23.17 -10.17
N LYS A 287 -5.13 24.07 -10.49
CA LYS A 287 -5.40 25.51 -10.61
C LYS A 287 -6.45 25.82 -11.66
N LYS A 288 -6.41 25.15 -12.84
CA LYS A 288 -7.32 25.42 -13.95
C LYS A 288 -8.69 24.78 -13.77
N TYR A 289 -8.75 23.55 -13.28
CA TYR A 289 -9.98 22.76 -13.29
C TYR A 289 -10.59 22.52 -11.90
N ARG A 290 -9.84 22.76 -10.81
CA ARG A 290 -10.26 22.55 -9.43
C ARG A 290 -9.80 23.68 -8.52
N VAL A 291 -10.27 24.91 -8.84
CA VAL A 291 -9.86 26.14 -8.14
C VAL A 291 -10.10 26.05 -6.63
N GLU A 292 -11.20 25.42 -6.20
CA GLU A 292 -11.49 25.22 -4.77
C GLU A 292 -10.46 24.32 -4.07
N VAL A 293 -9.95 23.29 -4.76
CA VAL A 293 -8.88 22.44 -4.25
C VAL A 293 -7.58 23.24 -4.20
N PHE A 294 -7.29 23.98 -5.29
CA PHE A 294 -6.08 24.81 -5.37
C PHE A 294 -6.01 25.85 -4.25
N ASN A 295 -7.11 26.52 -3.93
CA ASN A 295 -7.14 27.58 -2.92
C ASN A 295 -7.02 27.06 -1.49
N ASN A 296 -7.28 25.77 -1.25
CA ASN A 296 -7.17 25.14 0.06
C ASN A 296 -5.83 24.40 0.21
N ASN A 297 -4.96 24.90 1.08
CA ASN A 297 -3.62 24.35 1.29
C ASN A 297 -3.66 22.90 1.81
N THR A 298 -4.60 22.57 2.70
CA THR A 298 -4.74 21.21 3.26
C THR A 298 -5.08 20.20 2.16
N LYS A 299 -5.98 20.57 1.22
CA LYS A 299 -6.34 19.70 0.09
C LYS A 299 -5.16 19.46 -0.85
N VAL A 300 -4.37 20.50 -1.14
CA VAL A 300 -3.15 20.35 -1.96
C VAL A 300 -2.12 19.49 -1.25
N THR A 301 -1.90 19.71 0.05
CA THR A 301 -1.00 18.89 0.87
C THR A 301 -1.41 17.42 0.87
N PHE A 302 -2.69 17.14 0.99
CA PHE A 302 -3.23 15.79 0.95
C PHE A 302 -2.91 15.07 -0.38
N ILE A 303 -3.04 15.75 -1.51
CA ILE A 303 -2.72 15.18 -2.82
C ILE A 303 -1.22 14.86 -2.92
N PHE A 304 -0.37 15.81 -2.56
CA PHE A 304 1.09 15.64 -2.61
C PHE A 304 1.58 14.58 -1.63
N PHE A 305 0.99 14.52 -0.44
CA PHE A 305 1.27 13.49 0.56
C PHE A 305 1.00 12.07 0.00
N ASN A 306 -0.14 11.88 -0.66
CA ASN A 306 -0.49 10.58 -1.25
C ASN A 306 0.47 10.18 -2.39
N ILE A 307 0.92 11.13 -3.21
CA ILE A 307 1.94 10.85 -4.25
C ILE A 307 3.24 10.39 -3.60
N VAL A 308 3.75 11.15 -2.62
CA VAL A 308 4.98 10.79 -1.90
C VAL A 308 4.85 9.43 -1.21
N LEU A 309 3.71 9.17 -0.58
CA LEU A 309 3.45 7.88 0.08
C LEU A 309 3.52 6.71 -0.91
N MET A 310 2.90 6.83 -2.09
CA MET A 310 2.94 5.77 -3.11
C MET A 310 4.33 5.60 -3.70
N VAL A 311 5.06 6.68 -3.96
CA VAL A 311 6.45 6.61 -4.43
C VAL A 311 7.34 5.96 -3.37
N LEU A 312 7.21 6.35 -2.11
CA LEU A 312 7.96 5.78 -0.99
C LEU A 312 7.69 4.27 -0.85
N LEU A 313 6.42 3.85 -0.79
CA LEU A 313 6.05 2.45 -0.66
C LEU A 313 6.59 1.61 -1.81
N THR A 314 6.45 2.09 -3.04
CA THR A 314 6.97 1.38 -4.23
C THR A 314 8.49 1.28 -4.18
N THR A 315 9.19 2.36 -3.86
CA THR A 315 10.66 2.37 -3.76
C THR A 315 11.17 1.43 -2.67
N LEU A 316 10.51 1.39 -1.51
CA LEU A 316 10.86 0.46 -0.42
C LEU A 316 10.71 -1.00 -0.85
N VAL A 317 9.60 -1.33 -1.55
CA VAL A 317 9.37 -2.69 -2.05
C VAL A 317 10.40 -3.06 -3.12
N VAL A 318 10.69 -2.16 -4.07
CA VAL A 318 11.69 -2.40 -5.12
C VAL A 318 13.09 -2.58 -4.54
N ASN A 319 13.47 -1.79 -3.54
CA ASN A 319 14.77 -1.92 -2.87
C ASN A 319 14.88 -3.22 -2.06
N PHE A 320 13.77 -3.72 -1.52
CA PHE A 320 13.75 -5.01 -0.83
C PHE A 320 13.85 -6.16 -1.84
N ASN A 321 12.99 -6.19 -2.85
CA ASN A 321 13.03 -7.12 -3.97
C ASN A 321 12.14 -6.58 -5.10
N SER A 322 12.74 -6.27 -6.25
CA SER A 322 12.05 -5.72 -7.41
C SER A 322 10.91 -6.61 -7.94
N SER A 323 11.00 -7.93 -7.75
CA SER A 323 9.96 -8.88 -8.15
C SER A 323 8.64 -8.66 -7.41
N TYR A 324 8.65 -8.05 -6.22
CA TYR A 324 7.44 -7.83 -5.41
C TYR A 324 6.72 -6.51 -5.72
N VAL A 325 7.16 -5.75 -6.71
CA VAL A 325 6.57 -4.43 -7.04
C VAL A 325 5.06 -4.49 -7.29
N TYR A 326 4.56 -5.59 -7.83
CA TYR A 326 3.13 -5.78 -8.12
C TYR A 326 2.23 -6.01 -6.90
N VAL A 327 2.79 -6.17 -5.69
CA VAL A 327 2.02 -6.24 -4.44
C VAL A 327 1.55 -4.86 -3.99
N VAL A 328 2.22 -3.78 -4.44
CA VAL A 328 1.87 -2.40 -4.04
C VAL A 328 0.50 -2.01 -4.59
N PRO A 329 -0.50 -1.71 -3.74
CA PRO A 329 -1.86 -1.43 -4.18
C PRO A 329 -2.01 0.01 -4.66
N LEU A 330 -1.43 0.33 -5.81
CA LEU A 330 -1.40 1.71 -6.33
C LEU A 330 -2.80 2.26 -6.64
N CYS A 331 -3.80 1.37 -6.89
CA CYS A 331 -5.20 1.74 -7.09
C CYS A 331 -5.85 2.38 -5.85
N ILE A 332 -5.26 2.29 -4.66
CA ILE A 332 -5.70 3.05 -3.48
C ILE A 332 -5.64 4.56 -3.76
N LEU A 333 -4.64 5.04 -4.49
CA LEU A 333 -4.48 6.46 -4.80
C LEU A 333 -5.70 7.08 -5.53
N PRO A 334 -6.13 6.58 -6.70
CA PRO A 334 -7.29 7.13 -7.37
C PRO A 334 -8.60 6.92 -6.60
N LEU A 335 -8.74 5.81 -5.84
CA LEU A 335 -9.89 5.57 -4.97
C LEU A 335 -10.00 6.62 -3.86
N THR A 336 -8.89 6.86 -3.15
CA THR A 336 -8.82 7.85 -2.08
C THR A 336 -9.11 9.25 -2.59
N LEU A 337 -8.47 9.65 -3.69
CA LEU A 337 -8.70 10.98 -4.25
C LEU A 337 -10.12 11.16 -4.78
N LYS A 338 -10.75 10.09 -5.30
CA LYS A 338 -12.15 10.12 -5.70
C LYS A 338 -13.08 10.28 -4.49
N ALA A 339 -12.77 9.65 -3.36
CA ALA A 339 -13.59 9.74 -2.14
C ALA A 339 -13.67 11.17 -1.57
N PHE A 340 -12.59 11.96 -1.72
CA PHE A 340 -12.50 13.31 -1.17
C PHE A 340 -12.75 14.43 -2.19
N PHE A 341 -12.59 14.14 -3.48
CA PHE A 341 -12.69 15.13 -4.55
C PHE A 341 -13.57 14.64 -5.70
N ASP A 342 -12.94 14.10 -6.74
CA ASP A 342 -13.63 13.59 -7.94
C ASP A 342 -12.76 12.60 -8.74
N ALA A 343 -13.45 11.88 -9.64
CA ALA A 343 -12.84 10.87 -10.50
C ALA A 343 -11.73 11.42 -11.43
N ARG A 344 -11.89 12.66 -11.94
CA ARG A 344 -10.94 13.25 -12.89
C ARG A 344 -9.62 13.59 -12.22
N LEU A 345 -9.69 14.20 -11.02
CA LEU A 345 -8.50 14.51 -10.23
C LEU A 345 -7.79 13.22 -9.79
N GLY A 346 -8.57 12.23 -9.34
CA GLY A 346 -8.03 10.92 -8.95
C GLY A 346 -7.25 10.24 -10.07
N LEU A 347 -7.84 10.17 -11.28
CA LEU A 347 -7.19 9.56 -12.43
C LEU A 347 -5.95 10.34 -12.89
N PHE A 348 -6.06 11.67 -12.98
CA PHE A 348 -4.94 12.50 -13.43
C PHE A 348 -3.73 12.36 -12.47
N THR A 349 -3.97 12.42 -11.16
CA THR A 349 -2.92 12.24 -10.15
C THR A 349 -2.32 10.84 -10.21
N HIS A 350 -3.15 9.81 -10.41
CA HIS A 350 -2.69 8.43 -10.57
C HIS A 350 -1.75 8.28 -11.77
N VAL A 351 -2.13 8.81 -12.94
CA VAL A 351 -1.29 8.75 -14.14
C VAL A 351 0.05 9.46 -13.92
N ILE A 352 0.04 10.65 -13.31
CA ILE A 352 1.28 11.37 -12.99
C ILE A 352 2.16 10.52 -12.04
N THR A 353 1.56 9.89 -11.03
CA THR A 353 2.29 9.03 -10.10
C THR A 353 2.88 7.80 -10.79
N VAL A 354 2.12 7.16 -11.68
CA VAL A 354 2.60 6.01 -12.48
C VAL A 354 3.78 6.41 -13.37
N LEU A 355 3.73 7.60 -14.00
CA LEU A 355 4.86 8.11 -14.79
C LEU A 355 6.10 8.34 -13.94
N LEU A 356 5.96 8.86 -12.72
CA LEU A 356 7.08 9.02 -11.79
C LEU A 356 7.65 7.67 -11.35
N LEU A 357 6.80 6.68 -11.10
CA LEU A 357 7.22 5.33 -10.72
C LEU A 357 7.93 4.56 -11.84
N GLY A 358 7.69 4.94 -13.10
CA GLY A 358 8.44 4.41 -14.25
C GLY A 358 9.94 4.64 -14.18
N PHE A 359 10.44 5.58 -13.35
CA PHE A 359 11.88 5.75 -13.10
C PHE A 359 12.42 4.81 -12.02
N VAL A 360 11.55 4.16 -11.24
CA VAL A 360 11.93 3.30 -10.11
C VAL A 360 11.89 1.82 -10.49
N VAL A 361 10.99 1.44 -11.40
CA VAL A 361 10.71 0.03 -11.73
C VAL A 361 11.48 -0.41 -12.96
N ALA A 362 12.10 -1.59 -12.91
CA ALA A 362 12.95 -2.12 -13.99
C ALA A 362 12.16 -2.35 -15.29
N ASN A 363 11.01 -3.05 -15.23
CA ASN A 363 10.14 -3.27 -16.40
C ASN A 363 9.12 -2.12 -16.52
N ASN A 364 9.64 -0.92 -16.74
CA ASN A 364 8.88 0.32 -16.64
C ASN A 364 7.66 0.38 -17.58
N TYR A 365 7.78 -0.05 -18.84
CA TYR A 365 6.67 0.01 -19.80
C TYR A 365 5.51 -0.92 -19.42
N GLU A 366 5.82 -2.18 -19.11
CA GLU A 366 4.82 -3.14 -18.63
C GLU A 366 4.14 -2.64 -17.36
N TYR A 367 4.93 -2.21 -16.38
CA TYR A 367 4.42 -1.67 -15.12
C TYR A 367 3.51 -0.45 -15.33
N MET A 368 3.96 0.54 -16.13
CA MET A 368 3.16 1.73 -16.40
C MET A 368 1.86 1.40 -17.12
N PHE A 369 1.89 0.47 -18.08
CA PHE A 369 0.69 0.02 -18.78
C PHE A 369 -0.31 -0.63 -17.82
N LEU A 370 0.15 -1.62 -17.04
CA LEU A 370 -0.66 -2.34 -16.06
C LEU A 370 -1.32 -1.39 -15.05
N GLN A 371 -0.53 -0.48 -14.46
CA GLN A 371 -1.02 0.46 -13.46
C GLN A 371 -1.98 1.50 -14.06
N THR A 372 -1.72 1.98 -15.26
CA THR A 372 -2.60 2.94 -15.94
C THR A 372 -3.96 2.32 -16.25
N ILE A 373 -3.99 1.12 -16.84
CA ILE A 373 -5.25 0.42 -17.16
C ILE A 373 -6.01 0.08 -15.88
N ALA A 374 -5.33 -0.42 -14.85
CA ALA A 374 -5.96 -0.70 -13.56
C ALA A 374 -6.56 0.57 -12.92
N GLY A 375 -5.86 1.70 -12.99
CA GLY A 375 -6.37 2.99 -12.53
C GLY A 375 -7.61 3.47 -13.29
N ILE A 376 -7.64 3.30 -14.61
CA ILE A 376 -8.81 3.61 -15.45
C ILE A 376 -9.99 2.72 -15.04
N VAL A 377 -9.79 1.39 -14.94
CA VAL A 377 -10.83 0.45 -14.50
C VAL A 377 -11.33 0.81 -13.10
N THR A 378 -10.44 1.16 -12.18
CA THR A 378 -10.78 1.62 -10.84
C THR A 378 -11.77 2.78 -10.86
N ILE A 379 -11.51 3.79 -11.67
CA ILE A 379 -12.38 4.98 -11.77
C ILE A 379 -13.71 4.67 -12.46
N LEU A 380 -13.71 3.79 -13.46
CA LEU A 380 -14.92 3.43 -14.21
C LEU A 380 -15.86 2.52 -13.41
N THR A 381 -15.31 1.62 -12.60
CA THR A 381 -16.09 0.59 -11.90
C THR A 381 -16.60 1.04 -10.53
N VAL A 382 -15.85 1.88 -9.84
CA VAL A 382 -16.27 2.43 -8.54
C VAL A 382 -17.13 3.66 -8.78
N SER A 383 -18.45 3.47 -8.92
CA SER A 383 -19.39 4.61 -8.96
C SER A 383 -19.61 5.21 -7.58
N GLU A 384 -19.77 4.38 -6.57
CA GLU A 384 -20.15 4.76 -5.19
C GLU A 384 -19.32 3.96 -4.18
N LEU A 385 -18.32 4.63 -3.56
CA LEU A 385 -17.40 4.04 -2.57
C LEU A 385 -18.08 3.64 -1.26
N TYR A 386 -19.22 4.25 -0.93
CA TYR A 386 -19.96 3.96 0.30
C TYR A 386 -20.72 2.61 0.26
N LYS A 387 -20.97 2.06 -0.94
CA LYS A 387 -21.57 0.73 -1.08
C LYS A 387 -20.46 -0.32 -1.01
N ARG A 388 -20.35 -1.02 0.12
CA ARG A 388 -19.32 -2.05 0.34
C ARG A 388 -19.25 -3.09 -0.77
N ALA A 389 -20.41 -3.56 -1.27
CA ALA A 389 -20.47 -4.51 -2.37
C ALA A 389 -19.77 -4.01 -3.65
N ASN A 390 -19.92 -2.72 -3.98
CA ASN A 390 -19.30 -2.13 -5.15
C ASN A 390 -17.77 -2.15 -5.05
N LEU A 391 -17.22 -1.92 -3.85
CA LEU A 391 -15.78 -1.99 -3.64
C LEU A 391 -15.23 -3.40 -3.88
N PHE A 392 -15.89 -4.45 -3.35
CA PHE A 392 -15.47 -5.83 -3.58
C PHE A 392 -15.53 -6.22 -5.06
N ILE A 393 -16.62 -5.84 -5.75
CA ILE A 393 -16.77 -6.09 -7.19
C ILE A 393 -15.66 -5.38 -7.96
N SER A 394 -15.40 -4.10 -7.65
CA SER A 394 -14.36 -3.33 -8.33
C SER A 394 -12.96 -3.87 -8.08
N VAL A 395 -12.65 -4.30 -6.86
CA VAL A 395 -11.37 -4.95 -6.55
C VAL A 395 -11.21 -6.25 -7.33
N GLY A 396 -12.28 -7.05 -7.46
CA GLY A 396 -12.27 -8.24 -8.32
C GLY A 396 -11.97 -7.90 -9.78
N GLN A 397 -12.59 -6.84 -10.32
CA GLN A 397 -12.36 -6.39 -11.70
C GLN A 397 -10.94 -5.84 -11.89
N ILE A 398 -10.41 -5.07 -10.93
CA ILE A 398 -9.03 -4.57 -10.96
C ILE A 398 -8.05 -5.75 -10.97
N THR A 399 -8.24 -6.72 -10.08
CA THR A 399 -7.40 -7.93 -10.00
C THR A 399 -7.45 -8.73 -11.31
N PHE A 400 -8.64 -8.90 -11.87
CA PHE A 400 -8.83 -9.59 -13.15
C PHE A 400 -8.08 -8.87 -14.29
N ILE A 401 -8.17 -7.54 -14.37
CA ILE A 401 -7.46 -6.75 -15.38
C ILE A 401 -5.94 -6.87 -15.23
N TYR A 402 -5.41 -6.85 -14.02
CA TYR A 402 -3.98 -7.10 -13.79
C TYR A 402 -3.56 -8.46 -14.32
N ILE A 403 -4.32 -9.52 -13.98
CA ILE A 403 -4.03 -10.89 -14.40
C ILE A 403 -4.04 -11.01 -15.92
N VAL A 404 -5.10 -10.51 -16.59
CA VAL A 404 -5.23 -10.59 -18.04
C VAL A 404 -4.14 -9.78 -18.76
N SER A 405 -3.88 -8.57 -18.30
CA SER A 405 -2.87 -7.71 -18.93
C SER A 405 -1.45 -8.28 -18.76
N TYR A 406 -1.11 -8.75 -17.56
CA TYR A 406 0.17 -9.40 -17.31
C TYR A 406 0.35 -10.68 -18.12
N PHE A 407 -0.70 -11.51 -18.19
CA PHE A 407 -0.69 -12.72 -19.04
C PHE A 407 -0.40 -12.37 -20.50
N ALA A 408 -1.04 -11.31 -21.02
CA ALA A 408 -0.77 -10.85 -22.39
C ALA A 408 0.69 -10.40 -22.59
N PHE A 409 1.23 -9.61 -21.65
CA PHE A 409 2.65 -9.22 -21.69
C PHE A 409 3.57 -10.42 -21.60
N TYR A 410 3.29 -11.37 -20.69
CA TYR A 410 4.05 -12.60 -20.57
C TYR A 410 4.12 -13.38 -21.89
N VAL A 411 2.97 -13.59 -22.56
CA VAL A 411 2.91 -14.29 -23.85
C VAL A 411 3.66 -13.51 -24.95
N ILE A 412 3.58 -12.18 -24.96
CA ILE A 412 4.33 -11.33 -25.90
C ILE A 412 5.85 -11.45 -25.66
N HIS A 413 6.30 -11.52 -24.41
CA HIS A 413 7.70 -11.57 -24.06
C HIS A 413 8.31 -12.97 -24.25
N GLU A 414 7.65 -14.01 -23.76
CA GLU A 414 8.18 -15.38 -23.75
C GLU A 414 7.83 -16.18 -25.02
N GLY A 415 6.78 -15.80 -25.73
CA GLY A 415 6.29 -16.55 -26.91
C GLY A 415 5.71 -17.94 -26.58
N THR A 416 5.66 -18.30 -25.28
CA THR A 416 5.17 -19.61 -24.78
C THR A 416 4.50 -19.40 -23.42
N ILE A 417 3.69 -20.40 -23.00
CA ILE A 417 3.03 -20.43 -21.69
C ILE A 417 3.66 -21.45 -20.72
N GLU A 418 4.73 -22.13 -21.13
CA GLU A 418 5.27 -23.28 -20.38
C GLU A 418 5.92 -22.92 -19.04
N ASN A 419 6.50 -21.71 -18.92
CA ASN A 419 7.22 -21.28 -17.71
C ASN A 419 6.48 -20.17 -16.96
N LEU A 420 5.16 -20.22 -16.92
CA LEU A 420 4.31 -19.19 -16.30
C LEU A 420 4.62 -19.04 -14.80
N GLN A 421 4.96 -17.83 -14.39
CA GLN A 421 5.31 -17.52 -13.01
C GLN A 421 4.06 -17.30 -12.15
N TRP A 422 3.50 -18.36 -11.58
CA TRP A 422 2.30 -18.31 -10.73
C TRP A 422 2.43 -17.38 -9.52
N GLN A 423 3.64 -17.15 -9.05
CA GLN A 423 3.92 -16.21 -7.96
C GLN A 423 3.47 -14.79 -8.29
N THR A 424 3.65 -14.31 -9.52
CA THR A 424 3.22 -12.97 -9.94
C THR A 424 1.70 -12.83 -9.93
N PHE A 425 0.97 -13.87 -10.33
CA PHE A 425 -0.50 -13.86 -10.24
C PHE A 425 -0.99 -13.79 -8.79
N LEU A 426 -0.32 -14.50 -7.88
CA LEU A 426 -0.61 -14.38 -6.45
C LEU A 426 -0.38 -12.97 -5.94
N MET A 427 0.67 -12.27 -6.41
CA MET A 427 0.93 -10.87 -6.04
C MET A 427 -0.21 -9.94 -6.46
N PHE A 428 -0.82 -10.13 -7.64
CA PHE A 428 -1.99 -9.35 -8.05
C PHE A 428 -3.21 -9.60 -7.17
N VAL A 429 -3.42 -10.84 -6.72
CA VAL A 429 -4.48 -11.14 -5.75
C VAL A 429 -4.21 -10.44 -4.42
N LEU A 430 -2.98 -10.47 -3.92
CA LEU A 430 -2.58 -9.77 -2.70
C LEU A 430 -2.72 -8.24 -2.86
N CYS A 431 -2.35 -7.68 -4.02
CA CYS A 431 -2.56 -6.26 -4.36
C CYS A 431 -4.04 -5.89 -4.31
N GLY A 432 -4.91 -6.74 -4.90
CA GLY A 432 -6.36 -6.56 -4.83
C GLY A 432 -6.88 -6.56 -3.40
N LEU A 433 -6.49 -7.55 -2.60
CA LEU A 433 -6.86 -7.61 -1.18
C LEU A 433 -6.36 -6.39 -0.40
N ALA A 434 -5.11 -5.95 -0.66
CA ALA A 434 -4.54 -4.76 -0.06
C ALA A 434 -5.31 -3.48 -0.46
N THR A 435 -5.90 -3.43 -1.66
CA THR A 435 -6.72 -2.29 -2.10
C THR A 435 -7.98 -2.11 -1.25
N LEU A 436 -8.50 -3.16 -0.60
CA LEU A 436 -9.63 -3.06 0.34
C LEU A 436 -9.30 -2.19 1.56
N PHE A 437 -8.02 -2.01 1.91
CA PHE A 437 -7.61 -1.11 2.98
C PHE A 437 -7.91 0.38 2.69
N VAL A 438 -8.41 0.72 1.51
CA VAL A 438 -8.87 2.08 1.20
C VAL A 438 -9.96 2.55 2.17
N GLN A 439 -10.85 1.69 2.65
CA GLN A 439 -11.93 2.04 3.57
C GLN A 439 -11.40 2.58 4.93
N PRO A 440 -10.60 1.83 5.71
CA PRO A 440 -10.03 2.36 6.94
C PRO A 440 -9.07 3.54 6.68
N LEU A 441 -8.41 3.58 5.52
CA LEU A 441 -7.52 4.68 5.16
C LEU A 441 -8.29 5.99 4.95
N ILE A 442 -9.48 5.96 4.33
CA ILE A 442 -10.36 7.13 4.19
C ILE A 442 -10.67 7.70 5.58
N TYR A 443 -11.08 6.86 6.54
CA TYR A 443 -11.36 7.30 7.91
C TYR A 443 -10.14 7.95 8.58
N ILE A 444 -8.94 7.36 8.43
CA ILE A 444 -7.70 7.92 8.96
C ILE A 444 -7.43 9.30 8.34
N TYR A 445 -7.61 9.44 7.04
CA TYR A 445 -7.38 10.69 6.31
C TYR A 445 -8.37 11.79 6.68
N GLU A 446 -9.63 11.45 6.95
CA GLU A 446 -10.62 12.40 7.47
C GLU A 446 -10.16 13.00 8.79
N LYS A 447 -9.67 12.17 9.70
CA LYS A 447 -9.17 12.62 11.02
C LYS A 447 -7.87 13.40 10.92
N LEU A 448 -6.95 12.98 10.03
CA LEU A 448 -5.63 13.61 9.91
C LEU A 448 -5.69 14.96 9.19
N PHE A 449 -6.48 15.06 8.12
CA PHE A 449 -6.55 16.25 7.27
C PHE A 449 -7.80 17.10 7.48
N GLY A 450 -8.74 16.67 8.33
CA GLY A 450 -10.01 17.37 8.51
C GLY A 450 -10.87 17.45 7.24
N LEU A 451 -10.69 16.50 6.33
CA LEU A 451 -11.46 16.39 5.09
C LEU A 451 -12.74 15.58 5.33
N VAL A 452 -13.71 15.78 4.45
CA VAL A 452 -15.00 15.06 4.50
C VAL A 452 -15.12 14.23 3.25
N SER A 453 -15.31 12.91 3.41
CA SER A 453 -15.56 11.99 2.31
C SER A 453 -17.05 11.81 2.05
N ASP A 454 -17.38 11.27 0.88
CA ASP A 454 -18.76 10.87 0.57
C ASP A 454 -19.30 9.80 1.52
N VAL A 455 -18.41 9.00 2.15
CA VAL A 455 -18.79 7.98 3.13
C VAL A 455 -19.29 8.63 4.42
N SER A 456 -18.55 9.60 4.96
CA SER A 456 -18.97 10.36 6.13
C SER A 456 -20.23 11.19 5.88
N LEU A 457 -20.39 11.75 4.69
CA LEU A 457 -21.63 12.45 4.34
C LEU A 457 -22.83 11.51 4.34
N LEU A 458 -22.67 10.26 3.88
CA LEU A 458 -23.74 9.27 3.94
C LEU A 458 -24.12 8.93 5.39
N GLU A 459 -23.14 8.71 6.26
CA GLU A 459 -23.37 8.43 7.68
C GLU A 459 -24.10 9.60 8.35
N LEU A 460 -23.72 10.85 8.04
CA LEU A 460 -24.40 12.05 8.53
C LEU A 460 -25.80 12.23 7.94
N SER A 461 -26.12 11.65 6.80
CA SER A 461 -27.46 11.71 6.20
C SER A 461 -28.46 10.74 6.85
N ASP A 462 -28.00 9.85 7.73
CA ASP A 462 -28.88 8.94 8.47
C ASP A 462 -29.68 9.72 9.52
N THR A 463 -30.99 9.77 9.33
CA THR A 463 -31.95 10.44 10.25
C THR A 463 -32.01 9.78 11.63
N ASN A 464 -31.48 8.56 11.79
CA ASN A 464 -31.33 7.91 13.10
C ASN A 464 -30.06 8.33 13.84
N SER A 465 -29.22 9.19 13.25
CA SER A 465 -28.05 9.74 13.92
C SER A 465 -28.45 10.44 15.21
N LYS A 466 -27.58 10.39 16.24
CA LYS A 466 -27.89 10.89 17.59
C LYS A 466 -28.43 12.32 17.59
N LEU A 467 -27.80 13.22 16.83
CA LEU A 467 -28.15 14.64 16.81
C LEU A 467 -29.49 14.90 16.07
N LEU A 468 -29.71 14.20 14.93
CA LEU A 468 -30.98 14.32 14.20
C LEU A 468 -32.16 13.69 14.97
N LYS A 469 -31.91 12.61 15.71
CA LYS A 469 -32.90 12.04 16.61
C LYS A 469 -33.22 13.01 17.73
N GLU A 470 -32.25 13.66 18.35
CA GLU A 470 -32.46 14.70 19.36
C GLU A 470 -33.24 15.88 18.77
N LEU A 471 -32.96 16.29 17.53
CA LEU A 471 -33.74 17.33 16.83
C LEU A 471 -35.19 16.89 16.63
N SER A 472 -35.45 15.65 16.24
CA SER A 472 -36.80 15.13 16.03
C SER A 472 -37.62 15.04 17.32
N GLU A 473 -36.96 14.83 18.47
CA GLU A 473 -37.61 14.76 19.79
C GLU A 473 -37.88 16.16 20.40
N LYS A 474 -36.90 17.10 20.30
CA LYS A 474 -36.98 18.43 20.89
C LYS A 474 -37.70 19.46 20.02
N ALA A 475 -37.53 19.38 18.71
CA ALA A 475 -38.06 20.31 17.74
C ALA A 475 -38.62 19.59 16.50
N PRO A 476 -39.71 18.81 16.64
CA PRO A 476 -40.20 17.95 15.55
C PRO A 476 -40.61 18.73 14.31
N GLY A 477 -41.17 19.93 14.44
CA GLY A 477 -41.50 20.80 13.31
C GLY A 477 -40.27 21.22 12.50
N THR A 478 -39.18 21.59 13.21
CA THR A 478 -37.91 21.91 12.58
C THR A 478 -37.28 20.68 11.89
N PHE A 479 -37.38 19.50 12.51
CA PHE A 479 -36.91 18.27 11.88
C PHE A 479 -37.62 17.97 10.56
N HIS A 480 -38.95 18.08 10.52
CA HIS A 480 -39.73 17.89 9.30
C HIS A 480 -39.46 18.98 8.25
N HIS A 481 -39.27 20.23 8.66
CA HIS A 481 -38.82 21.31 7.78
C HIS A 481 -37.45 20.97 7.15
N SER A 482 -36.45 20.63 7.98
CA SER A 482 -35.13 20.29 7.50
C SER A 482 -35.12 19.11 6.52
N LEU A 483 -35.98 18.11 6.74
CA LEU A 483 -36.13 16.96 5.84
C LEU A 483 -36.73 17.37 4.48
N ASN A 484 -37.75 18.26 4.48
CA ASN A 484 -38.34 18.80 3.25
C ASN A 484 -37.33 19.64 2.47
N VAL A 485 -36.62 20.53 3.17
CA VAL A 485 -35.55 21.34 2.59
C VAL A 485 -34.46 20.44 1.99
N ALA A 486 -34.06 19.37 2.70
CA ALA A 486 -33.05 18.42 2.21
C ALA A 486 -33.48 17.75 0.88
N ASN A 487 -34.76 17.35 0.76
CA ASN A 487 -35.28 16.76 -0.46
C ASN A 487 -35.36 17.74 -1.64
N LEU A 488 -35.67 19.01 -1.37
CA LEU A 488 -35.66 20.07 -2.39
C LEU A 488 -34.23 20.40 -2.83
N ALA A 489 -33.35 20.57 -1.86
CA ALA A 489 -31.98 20.99 -2.06
C ALA A 489 -31.12 19.91 -2.78
N GLU A 490 -31.32 18.63 -2.43
CA GLU A 490 -30.72 17.51 -3.14
C GLU A 490 -31.13 17.47 -4.62
N ALA A 491 -32.44 17.66 -4.91
CA ALA A 491 -32.91 17.69 -6.28
C ALA A 491 -32.35 18.86 -7.07
N ALA A 492 -32.26 20.03 -6.46
CA ALA A 492 -31.69 21.23 -7.05
C ALA A 492 -30.18 21.08 -7.32
N ALA A 493 -29.45 20.47 -6.37
CA ALA A 493 -28.02 20.20 -6.51
C ALA A 493 -27.72 19.20 -7.65
N ASN A 494 -28.49 18.13 -7.76
CA ASN A 494 -28.38 17.16 -8.86
C ASN A 494 -28.59 17.81 -10.24
N GLU A 495 -29.57 18.73 -10.37
CA GLU A 495 -29.88 19.41 -11.64
C GLU A 495 -28.69 20.23 -12.16
N ILE A 496 -27.93 20.89 -11.29
CA ILE A 496 -26.83 21.76 -11.68
C ILE A 496 -25.45 21.09 -11.51
N GLY A 497 -25.41 19.80 -11.13
CA GLY A 497 -24.17 19.06 -10.93
C GLY A 497 -23.34 19.52 -9.73
N ALA A 498 -24.00 20.08 -8.67
CA ALA A 498 -23.39 20.34 -7.38
C ALA A 498 -23.34 19.07 -6.52
N ASN A 499 -22.63 19.10 -5.37
CA ASN A 499 -22.57 17.95 -4.47
C ASN A 499 -23.89 17.75 -3.72
N ALA A 500 -24.77 16.92 -4.28
CA ALA A 500 -26.12 16.67 -3.77
C ALA A 500 -26.12 16.06 -2.35
N MET A 501 -25.18 15.16 -2.03
CA MET A 501 -25.08 14.56 -0.71
C MET A 501 -24.66 15.59 0.34
N LEU A 502 -23.71 16.45 0.02
CA LEU A 502 -23.26 17.52 0.90
C LEU A 502 -24.42 18.52 1.17
N VAL A 503 -25.16 18.90 0.13
CA VAL A 503 -26.32 19.80 0.26
C VAL A 503 -27.42 19.16 1.10
N ARG A 504 -27.71 17.87 0.89
CA ARG A 504 -28.68 17.11 1.69
C ARG A 504 -28.29 17.12 3.16
N VAL A 505 -27.03 16.78 3.47
CA VAL A 505 -26.53 16.77 4.87
C VAL A 505 -26.57 18.20 5.43
N GLY A 506 -26.08 19.20 4.69
CA GLY A 506 -26.17 20.60 5.12
C GLY A 506 -27.59 21.02 5.48
N ALA A 507 -28.58 20.62 4.66
CA ALA A 507 -29.98 20.90 4.89
C ALA A 507 -30.56 20.17 6.12
N LEU A 508 -30.13 18.94 6.41
CA LEU A 508 -30.60 18.22 7.60
C LEU A 508 -30.14 18.87 8.91
N TYR A 509 -28.98 19.55 8.90
CA TYR A 509 -28.35 20.11 10.11
C TYR A 509 -28.44 21.64 10.20
N HIS A 510 -28.93 22.37 9.17
CA HIS A 510 -28.83 23.84 9.12
C HIS A 510 -29.51 24.53 10.29
N ASP A 511 -30.60 23.96 10.81
CA ASP A 511 -31.49 24.51 11.81
C ASP A 511 -31.40 23.82 13.19
N ILE A 512 -30.34 23.05 13.48
CA ILE A 512 -30.21 22.32 14.76
C ILE A 512 -30.20 23.25 15.98
N GLY A 513 -29.82 24.51 15.81
CA GLY A 513 -29.82 25.50 16.89
C GLY A 513 -31.21 25.81 17.45
N LYS A 514 -32.26 25.62 16.65
CA LYS A 514 -33.65 25.79 17.12
C LYS A 514 -34.05 24.83 18.25
N MET A 515 -33.27 23.77 18.50
CA MET A 515 -33.47 22.88 19.66
C MET A 515 -33.24 23.57 21.00
N VAL A 516 -32.53 24.69 21.05
CA VAL A 516 -32.26 25.41 22.28
C VAL A 516 -33.55 26.11 22.80
N ASN A 517 -34.27 26.73 21.88
CA ASN A 517 -35.53 27.46 22.20
C ASN A 517 -36.63 27.07 21.20
N PRO A 518 -37.12 25.82 21.17
CA PRO A 518 -37.95 25.32 20.06
C PRO A 518 -39.33 26.03 19.98
N THR A 519 -39.93 26.44 21.08
CA THR A 519 -41.27 27.07 21.13
C THR A 519 -41.30 28.49 20.54
N TYR A 520 -40.13 29.12 20.38
CA TYR A 520 -40.02 30.43 19.70
C TYR A 520 -40.11 30.34 18.17
N PHE A 521 -40.06 29.12 17.59
CA PHE A 521 -40.18 28.91 16.15
C PHE A 521 -41.55 28.33 15.83
N THR A 522 -42.25 29.01 14.91
CA THR A 522 -43.67 28.74 14.61
C THR A 522 -43.97 27.31 14.21
N GLU A 523 -43.03 26.63 13.56
CA GLU A 523 -43.16 25.23 13.15
C GLU A 523 -43.21 24.25 14.32
N ASN A 524 -42.77 24.65 15.53
CA ASN A 524 -42.79 23.82 16.74
C ASN A 524 -43.90 24.25 17.74
N GLN A 525 -44.65 25.30 17.45
CA GLN A 525 -45.72 25.76 18.32
C GLN A 525 -46.95 24.85 18.20
N SER A 526 -47.30 24.16 19.28
CA SER A 526 -48.47 23.26 19.35
C SER A 526 -49.61 23.78 20.23
N THR A 527 -49.34 24.77 21.10
CA THR A 527 -50.25 25.22 22.14
C THR A 527 -51.11 26.45 21.77
N GLY A 528 -50.88 27.06 20.62
CA GLY A 528 -51.51 28.31 20.22
C GLY A 528 -51.03 29.55 20.99
N ILE A 529 -50.11 29.41 21.95
CA ILE A 529 -49.46 30.50 22.67
C ILE A 529 -48.15 30.84 21.93
N ASN A 530 -48.00 32.11 21.55
CA ASN A 530 -46.77 32.57 20.89
C ASN A 530 -45.88 33.28 21.94
N PRO A 531 -44.71 32.70 22.34
CA PRO A 531 -43.84 33.33 23.33
C PRO A 531 -43.34 34.73 22.93
N HIS A 532 -43.39 35.07 21.67
CA HIS A 532 -42.98 36.40 21.16
C HIS A 532 -43.99 37.50 21.47
N ASP A 533 -45.21 37.16 21.93
CA ASP A 533 -46.25 38.18 22.23
C ASP A 533 -45.91 38.96 23.49
N GLU A 534 -45.10 38.39 24.39
CA GLU A 534 -44.64 39.01 25.63
C GLU A 534 -43.32 39.77 25.48
N LEU A 535 -42.67 39.69 24.28
CA LEU A 535 -41.35 40.28 24.01
C LEU A 535 -41.44 41.48 23.10
N SER A 536 -40.46 42.39 23.25
CA SER A 536 -40.25 43.43 22.23
C SER A 536 -39.82 42.82 20.90
N PRO A 537 -40.04 43.52 19.76
CA PRO A 537 -39.58 43.07 18.45
C PRO A 537 -38.05 42.82 18.41
N LYS A 538 -37.25 43.61 19.12
CA LYS A 538 -35.80 43.45 19.18
C LYS A 538 -35.39 42.21 19.96
N GLU A 539 -35.97 41.93 21.11
CA GLU A 539 -35.71 40.71 21.90
C GLU A 539 -36.12 39.46 21.11
N SER A 540 -37.25 39.53 20.40
CA SER A 540 -37.69 38.43 19.54
C SER A 540 -36.71 38.13 18.40
N VAL A 541 -36.16 39.15 17.77
CA VAL A 541 -35.18 39.01 16.71
C VAL A 541 -33.86 38.44 17.25
N GLU A 542 -33.42 38.87 18.43
CA GLU A 542 -32.21 38.35 19.04
C GLU A 542 -32.29 36.82 19.28
N ILE A 543 -33.45 36.33 19.80
CA ILE A 543 -33.69 34.90 19.98
C ILE A 543 -33.65 34.17 18.63
N ILE A 544 -34.29 34.76 17.59
CA ILE A 544 -34.34 34.14 16.26
C ILE A 544 -32.95 34.10 15.64
N ILE A 545 -32.17 35.18 15.67
CA ILE A 545 -30.81 35.23 15.08
C ILE A 545 -29.85 34.25 15.81
N ASN A 546 -30.02 34.14 17.14
CA ASN A 546 -29.13 33.31 17.96
C ASN A 546 -29.20 31.82 17.60
N HIS A 547 -30.28 31.29 16.97
CA HIS A 547 -30.27 29.87 16.55
C HIS A 547 -29.09 29.50 15.63
N VAL A 548 -28.59 30.46 14.85
CA VAL A 548 -27.40 30.21 14.03
C VAL A 548 -26.17 30.00 14.90
N ILE A 549 -25.98 30.81 15.94
CA ILE A 549 -24.84 30.71 16.87
C ILE A 549 -24.94 29.41 17.66
N ASP A 550 -26.12 29.17 18.25
CA ASP A 550 -26.41 27.93 19.00
C ASP A 550 -26.23 26.69 18.14
N GLY A 551 -26.61 26.75 16.86
CA GLY A 551 -26.43 25.69 15.88
C GLY A 551 -24.98 25.40 15.60
N ILE A 552 -24.14 26.43 15.45
CA ILE A 552 -22.68 26.27 15.27
C ILE A 552 -22.05 25.63 16.53
N GLU A 553 -22.45 26.04 17.73
CA GLU A 553 -21.94 25.47 18.98
C GLU A 553 -22.33 24.01 19.14
N LEU A 554 -23.58 23.67 18.88
CA LEU A 554 -24.09 22.28 18.91
C LEU A 554 -23.37 21.41 17.86
N ALA A 555 -23.14 21.94 16.65
CA ALA A 555 -22.42 21.25 15.60
C ALA A 555 -20.97 20.94 15.99
N LYS A 556 -20.26 21.92 16.56
CA LYS A 556 -18.88 21.75 17.05
C LYS A 556 -18.82 20.74 18.21
N LYS A 557 -19.76 20.82 19.16
CA LYS A 557 -19.84 19.89 20.30
C LYS A 557 -20.05 18.44 19.83
N ASN A 558 -20.76 18.24 18.73
CA ASN A 558 -21.01 16.92 18.13
C ASN A 558 -19.99 16.56 17.03
N ASN A 559 -18.89 17.30 16.89
CA ASN A 559 -17.82 17.08 15.92
C ASN A 559 -18.31 17.00 14.46
N LEU A 560 -19.33 17.79 14.09
CA LEU A 560 -19.73 17.92 12.70
C LEU A 560 -18.60 18.57 11.90
N PRO A 561 -18.39 18.13 10.64
CA PRO A 561 -17.39 18.73 9.77
C PRO A 561 -17.65 20.20 9.49
N ASP A 562 -16.59 21.02 9.37
CA ASP A 562 -16.70 22.45 9.08
C ASP A 562 -17.53 22.75 7.81
N ARG A 563 -17.43 21.87 6.80
CA ARG A 563 -18.25 21.99 5.57
C ARG A 563 -19.75 21.88 5.82
N VAL A 564 -20.17 21.15 6.85
CA VAL A 564 -21.58 21.07 7.29
C VAL A 564 -21.94 22.29 8.12
N ILE A 565 -21.02 22.75 8.99
CA ILE A 565 -21.19 23.99 9.78
C ILE A 565 -21.33 25.21 8.86
N ASP A 566 -20.70 25.20 7.67
CA ASP A 566 -20.87 26.26 6.68
C ASP A 566 -22.32 26.49 6.27
N PHE A 567 -23.14 25.45 6.20
CA PHE A 567 -24.57 25.58 5.92
C PHE A 567 -25.32 26.24 7.07
N ILE A 568 -25.00 25.90 8.33
CA ILE A 568 -25.61 26.52 9.51
C ILE A 568 -25.31 28.02 9.53
N ARG A 569 -24.07 28.44 9.25
CA ARG A 569 -23.67 29.86 9.34
C ARG A 569 -24.15 30.72 8.18
N THR A 570 -24.48 30.13 7.01
CA THR A 570 -24.72 30.87 5.78
C THR A 570 -26.18 30.87 5.31
N HIS A 571 -27.05 29.99 5.83
CA HIS A 571 -28.38 29.78 5.25
C HIS A 571 -29.30 31.02 5.31
N HIS A 572 -29.04 31.95 6.21
CA HIS A 572 -29.72 33.24 6.26
C HIS A 572 -28.88 34.41 5.73
N GLY A 573 -27.56 34.22 5.55
CA GLY A 573 -26.65 35.28 5.08
C GLY A 573 -26.78 36.56 5.90
N SER A 574 -27.09 37.66 5.23
CA SER A 574 -27.35 38.98 5.82
C SER A 574 -28.82 39.43 5.62
N SER A 575 -29.76 38.49 5.56
CA SER A 575 -31.17 38.79 5.37
C SER A 575 -31.80 39.44 6.61
N ILE A 576 -32.92 40.16 6.40
CA ILE A 576 -33.67 40.85 7.44
C ILE A 576 -34.76 39.90 7.99
N VAL A 577 -34.98 39.89 9.29
CA VAL A 577 -36.12 39.22 9.96
C VAL A 577 -37.37 40.07 9.77
N TYR A 578 -37.96 39.99 8.57
CA TYR A 578 -38.98 40.93 8.10
C TYR A 578 -40.19 41.07 8.98
N TYR A 579 -40.70 40.03 9.60
CA TYR A 579 -41.88 40.09 10.43
C TYR A 579 -41.70 41.06 11.60
N PHE A 580 -40.65 40.92 12.36
CA PHE A 580 -40.38 41.78 13.52
C PHE A 580 -39.82 43.17 13.07
N TYR A 581 -39.11 43.22 11.99
CA TYR A 581 -38.73 44.50 11.40
C TYR A 581 -39.93 45.37 11.06
N ASN A 582 -40.98 44.82 10.38
CA ASN A 582 -42.20 45.54 10.06
C ASN A 582 -42.98 45.94 11.34
N LYS A 583 -43.06 45.04 12.34
CA LYS A 583 -43.68 45.32 13.63
C LYS A 583 -42.96 46.47 14.37
N GLN A 584 -41.63 46.58 14.22
CA GLN A 584 -40.86 47.70 14.77
C GLN A 584 -41.09 48.99 14.02
N VAL A 585 -41.18 48.96 12.69
CA VAL A 585 -41.51 50.14 11.85
C VAL A 585 -42.89 50.70 12.23
N GLU A 586 -43.86 49.83 12.44
CA GLU A 586 -45.23 50.24 12.85
C GLU A 586 -45.25 50.90 14.23
N SER A 587 -44.29 50.64 15.11
CA SER A 587 -44.17 51.27 16.42
C SER A 587 -43.72 52.73 16.41
N ASN A 588 -43.26 53.22 15.26
CA ASN A 588 -42.73 54.59 15.04
C ASN A 588 -41.56 54.97 15.97
N LEU A 589 -40.88 54.03 16.57
CA LEU A 589 -39.70 54.26 17.42
C LEU A 589 -38.44 54.25 16.53
N ALA A 590 -37.48 55.13 16.82
CA ALA A 590 -36.19 55.09 16.13
C ALA A 590 -35.43 53.82 16.44
N PHE A 591 -34.91 53.12 15.46
CA PHE A 591 -34.17 51.90 15.62
C PHE A 591 -33.09 51.77 14.53
N ASP A 592 -32.09 50.92 14.75
CA ASP A 592 -31.09 50.58 13.74
C ASP A 592 -31.56 49.35 12.97
N THR A 593 -31.61 49.42 11.66
CA THR A 593 -31.96 48.32 10.77
C THR A 593 -31.02 47.14 10.94
N SER A 594 -29.77 47.37 11.32
CA SER A 594 -28.77 46.32 11.54
C SER A 594 -29.14 45.36 12.69
N ASP A 595 -29.91 45.85 13.70
CA ASP A 595 -30.41 45.02 14.82
C ASP A 595 -31.38 43.92 14.36
N PHE A 596 -31.95 44.07 13.17
CA PHE A 596 -32.94 43.14 12.61
C PHE A 596 -32.36 42.26 11.48
N CYS A 597 -31.02 42.34 11.23
CA CYS A 597 -30.33 41.56 10.22
C CYS A 597 -29.55 40.38 10.79
N TYR A 598 -29.53 39.28 10.08
CA TYR A 598 -28.57 38.20 10.39
C TYR A 598 -27.15 38.68 10.18
N ASN A 599 -26.21 38.28 11.05
CA ASN A 599 -24.80 38.65 11.03
C ASN A 599 -23.92 37.57 10.39
N GLY A 600 -24.53 36.56 9.77
CA GLY A 600 -23.82 35.47 9.15
C GLY A 600 -23.13 35.87 7.84
N PRO A 601 -22.12 35.13 7.40
CA PRO A 601 -21.57 35.33 6.07
C PRO A 601 -22.60 34.96 4.99
N LYS A 602 -22.61 35.69 3.89
CA LYS A 602 -23.38 35.32 2.69
C LYS A 602 -22.87 33.98 2.14
N PRO A 603 -23.73 33.16 1.49
CA PRO A 603 -23.31 31.96 0.80
C PRO A 603 -22.08 32.20 -0.09
N PHE A 604 -21.09 31.30 -0.04
CA PHE A 604 -19.80 31.45 -0.73
C PHE A 604 -19.48 30.29 -1.70
N ASN A 605 -20.35 29.29 -1.78
CA ASN A 605 -20.30 28.23 -2.78
C ASN A 605 -21.70 27.90 -3.30
N LYS A 606 -21.79 27.04 -4.33
CA LYS A 606 -23.07 26.65 -4.95
C LYS A 606 -24.00 25.96 -3.95
N GLU A 607 -23.41 25.09 -3.15
CA GLU A 607 -24.13 24.23 -2.21
C GLU A 607 -24.85 25.05 -1.14
N THR A 608 -24.16 26.03 -0.56
CA THR A 608 -24.75 26.91 0.46
C THR A 608 -25.79 27.88 -0.15
N ALA A 609 -25.60 28.31 -1.41
CA ALA A 609 -26.58 29.13 -2.13
C ALA A 609 -27.86 28.31 -2.45
N ILE A 610 -27.73 27.04 -2.84
CA ILE A 610 -28.85 26.12 -3.05
C ILE A 610 -29.67 26.00 -1.77
N LEU A 611 -29.00 25.77 -0.63
CA LEU A 611 -29.69 25.64 0.66
C LEU A 611 -30.50 26.90 0.96
N MET A 612 -29.90 28.09 0.88
CA MET A 612 -30.59 29.36 1.15
C MET A 612 -31.85 29.52 0.29
N MET A 613 -31.79 29.19 -1.01
CA MET A 613 -32.95 29.25 -1.89
C MET A 613 -34.04 28.26 -1.47
N CYS A 614 -33.64 27.01 -1.19
CA CYS A 614 -34.58 25.93 -0.83
C CYS A 614 -35.25 26.15 0.52
N ASP A 615 -34.47 26.57 1.51
CA ASP A 615 -34.95 26.89 2.86
C ASP A 615 -36.00 28.00 2.82
N SER A 616 -35.68 29.15 2.23
CA SER A 616 -36.62 30.29 2.14
C SER A 616 -37.87 29.94 1.35
N VAL A 617 -37.75 29.15 0.28
CA VAL A 617 -38.92 28.71 -0.51
C VAL A 617 -39.76 27.71 0.25
N GLU A 618 -39.18 26.73 0.99
CA GLU A 618 -39.96 25.78 1.81
C GLU A 618 -40.68 26.49 2.94
N ALA A 619 -39.94 27.29 3.74
CA ALA A 619 -40.49 28.00 4.88
C ALA A 619 -41.65 28.92 4.49
N ALA A 620 -41.47 29.73 3.49
CA ALA A 620 -42.49 30.64 3.02
C ALA A 620 -43.67 29.93 2.32
N SER A 621 -43.44 28.74 1.71
CA SER A 621 -44.49 27.97 1.02
C SER A 621 -45.67 27.58 1.95
N LYS A 622 -45.39 27.42 3.26
CA LYS A 622 -46.45 27.12 4.28
C LYS A 622 -47.52 28.21 4.41
N SER A 623 -47.24 29.43 3.97
CA SER A 623 -48.19 30.55 3.95
C SER A 623 -49.13 30.55 2.74
N LEU A 624 -48.89 29.70 1.74
CA LEU A 624 -49.69 29.68 0.51
C LEU A 624 -51.09 29.09 0.78
N LYS A 625 -52.12 29.93 0.61
CA LYS A 625 -53.50 29.49 0.66
C LYS A 625 -53.98 29.07 -0.74
N ASN A 626 -54.51 27.88 -0.88
CA ASN A 626 -54.99 27.28 -2.14
C ASN A 626 -53.96 27.46 -3.27
N PRO A 627 -52.79 26.81 -3.16
CA PRO A 627 -51.73 26.95 -4.19
C PRO A 627 -52.18 26.36 -5.53
N ASN A 628 -51.91 27.08 -6.60
CA ASN A 628 -52.00 26.59 -7.97
C ASN A 628 -50.69 26.84 -8.68
N SER A 629 -50.50 26.25 -9.86
CA SER A 629 -49.23 26.33 -10.60
C SER A 629 -48.75 27.76 -10.84
N ILE A 630 -49.66 28.67 -11.12
CA ILE A 630 -49.31 30.08 -11.37
C ILE A 630 -48.82 30.76 -10.09
N LYS A 631 -49.54 30.55 -8.98
CA LYS A 631 -49.16 31.09 -7.67
C LYS A 631 -47.79 30.53 -7.22
N ILE A 632 -47.54 29.23 -7.36
CA ILE A 632 -46.26 28.63 -7.03
C ILE A 632 -45.13 29.19 -7.90
N ASN A 633 -45.36 29.36 -9.20
CA ASN A 633 -44.35 29.90 -10.11
C ASN A 633 -43.96 31.34 -9.70
N ASN A 634 -44.95 32.22 -9.52
CA ASN A 634 -44.69 33.61 -9.15
C ASN A 634 -44.04 33.72 -7.77
N PHE A 635 -44.41 32.84 -6.85
CA PHE A 635 -43.92 32.79 -5.48
C PHE A 635 -42.41 32.40 -5.45
N VAL A 636 -42.02 31.33 -6.12
CA VAL A 636 -40.60 30.93 -6.21
C VAL A 636 -39.78 32.04 -6.89
N ASP A 637 -40.32 32.63 -7.98
CA ASP A 637 -39.62 33.72 -8.66
C ASP A 637 -39.40 34.91 -7.76
N ALA A 638 -40.43 35.33 -7.01
CA ALA A 638 -40.36 36.47 -6.09
C ALA A 638 -39.31 36.29 -5.00
N ILE A 639 -39.29 35.09 -4.34
CA ILE A 639 -38.36 34.82 -3.23
C ILE A 639 -36.90 34.82 -3.74
N VAL A 640 -36.61 34.04 -4.80
CA VAL A 640 -35.25 33.92 -5.31
C VAL A 640 -34.78 35.26 -5.92
N SER A 641 -35.66 36.00 -6.62
CA SER A 641 -35.29 37.32 -7.13
C SER A 641 -34.98 38.31 -6.01
N LYS A 642 -35.75 38.32 -4.92
CA LYS A 642 -35.45 39.13 -3.73
C LYS A 642 -34.11 38.81 -3.10
N GLN A 643 -33.73 37.54 -3.03
CA GLN A 643 -32.40 37.13 -2.56
C GLN A 643 -31.28 37.62 -3.50
N MET A 644 -31.52 37.62 -4.81
CA MET A 644 -30.59 38.16 -5.78
C MET A 644 -30.48 39.70 -5.66
N ASP A 645 -31.59 40.40 -5.54
CA ASP A 645 -31.62 41.87 -5.42
C ASP A 645 -30.95 42.35 -4.12
N THR A 646 -30.99 41.53 -3.04
CA THR A 646 -30.27 41.79 -1.79
C THR A 646 -28.84 41.26 -1.80
N GLU A 647 -28.35 40.86 -2.97
CA GLU A 647 -26.97 40.42 -3.19
C GLU A 647 -26.53 39.24 -2.31
N GLN A 648 -27.44 38.33 -1.92
CA GLN A 648 -27.10 37.21 -1.02
C GLN A 648 -26.15 36.22 -1.70
N PHE A 649 -26.15 36.13 -3.05
CA PHE A 649 -25.31 35.20 -3.80
C PHE A 649 -24.02 35.80 -4.37
N LEU A 650 -23.67 37.04 -3.96
CA LEU A 650 -22.53 37.76 -4.51
C LEU A 650 -21.20 36.99 -4.39
N ASN A 651 -21.02 36.27 -3.27
CA ASN A 651 -19.82 35.51 -2.99
C ASN A 651 -19.89 34.03 -3.47
N ALA A 652 -21.08 33.62 -3.97
CA ALA A 652 -21.28 32.21 -4.40
C ALA A 652 -20.80 32.01 -5.83
N THR A 653 -20.15 30.88 -6.09
CA THR A 653 -19.70 30.49 -7.44
C THR A 653 -20.85 29.87 -8.24
N ILE A 654 -22.02 30.53 -8.25
CA ILE A 654 -23.24 30.10 -8.95
C ILE A 654 -23.55 31.02 -10.11
N THR A 655 -23.94 30.45 -11.24
CA THR A 655 -24.30 31.25 -12.45
C THR A 655 -25.79 31.54 -12.50
N LEU A 656 -26.18 32.62 -13.21
CA LEU A 656 -27.59 32.94 -13.45
C LEU A 656 -28.36 31.79 -14.13
N LYS A 657 -27.70 31.04 -15.03
CA LYS A 657 -28.29 29.86 -15.66
C LYS A 657 -28.61 28.77 -14.65
N GLU A 658 -27.71 28.51 -13.72
CA GLU A 658 -27.91 27.51 -12.64
C GLU A 658 -29.05 27.94 -11.71
N ILE A 659 -29.13 29.23 -11.35
CA ILE A 659 -30.24 29.77 -10.56
C ILE A 659 -31.59 29.53 -11.27
N GLN A 660 -31.67 29.76 -12.60
CA GLN A 660 -32.88 29.45 -13.35
C GLN A 660 -33.25 27.96 -13.36
N SER A 661 -32.25 27.07 -13.47
CA SER A 661 -32.46 25.62 -13.36
C SER A 661 -32.99 25.26 -11.97
N ILE A 662 -32.44 25.83 -10.91
CA ILE A 662 -32.91 25.62 -9.51
C ILE A 662 -34.35 26.10 -9.36
N LYS A 663 -34.70 27.30 -9.83
CA LYS A 663 -36.07 27.80 -9.79
C LYS A 663 -37.05 26.82 -10.47
N LYS A 664 -36.69 26.28 -11.64
CA LYS A 664 -37.51 25.29 -12.36
C LYS A 664 -37.77 24.05 -11.54
N ILE A 665 -36.73 23.50 -10.90
CA ILE A 665 -36.85 22.31 -10.04
C ILE A 665 -37.71 22.60 -8.80
N LEU A 666 -37.49 23.74 -8.12
CA LEU A 666 -38.29 24.16 -6.98
C LEU A 666 -39.78 24.28 -7.30
N LYS A 667 -40.13 24.92 -8.42
CA LYS A 667 -41.51 25.05 -8.93
C LYS A 667 -42.14 23.67 -9.12
N HIS A 668 -41.42 22.76 -9.78
CA HIS A 668 -41.91 21.40 -10.04
C HIS A 668 -42.06 20.58 -8.74
N LYS A 669 -41.11 20.62 -7.84
CA LYS A 669 -41.13 19.88 -6.60
C LYS A 669 -42.23 20.40 -5.63
N LEU A 670 -42.38 21.72 -5.51
CA LEU A 670 -43.49 22.30 -4.71
C LEU A 670 -44.86 21.94 -5.28
N ALA A 671 -45.06 22.00 -6.61
CA ALA A 671 -46.31 21.58 -7.22
C ALA A 671 -46.65 20.11 -6.85
N ASN A 672 -45.66 19.22 -6.83
CA ASN A 672 -45.86 17.83 -6.39
C ASN A 672 -46.11 17.71 -4.90
N MET A 673 -45.46 18.50 -4.03
CA MET A 673 -45.69 18.49 -2.56
C MET A 673 -47.10 18.90 -2.21
N TYR A 674 -47.67 19.85 -2.92
CA TYR A 674 -49.05 20.31 -2.69
C TYR A 674 -50.11 19.47 -3.42
N HIS A 675 -49.73 18.33 -4.04
CA HIS A 675 -50.65 17.43 -4.74
C HIS A 675 -51.64 18.18 -5.65
N LEU A 676 -51.13 19.08 -6.52
CA LEU A 676 -51.98 19.76 -7.48
C LEU A 676 -52.56 18.69 -8.43
N ARG A 677 -53.63 18.02 -7.98
CA ARG A 677 -54.43 17.14 -8.84
C ARG A 677 -55.11 17.99 -9.89
N ILE A 678 -55.11 17.53 -11.12
CA ILE A 678 -56.05 18.01 -12.12
C ILE A 678 -57.42 17.72 -11.52
N GLU A 679 -58.23 18.80 -11.24
CA GLU A 679 -59.63 18.64 -10.96
C GLU A 679 -60.26 17.93 -12.13
N TYR A 680 -60.69 16.72 -11.98
CA TYR A 680 -61.52 16.06 -12.97
C TYR A 680 -62.86 16.79 -12.89
N PRO A 681 -63.40 17.34 -14.01
CA PRO A 681 -64.75 17.90 -14.03
C PRO A 681 -65.71 16.80 -13.59
N GLU A 682 -66.58 17.08 -12.61
CA GLU A 682 -67.70 16.26 -12.20
C GLU A 682 -68.68 16.00 -13.36
#